data_97e5bc0b726898a8a610cd18b61bf80e
#
_entry.id   97e5bc0b726898a8a610cd18b61bf80e
#
_cell.length_a   1.000
_cell.length_b   1.000
_cell.length_c   1.000
_cell.angle_alpha   90.00
_cell.angle_beta   90.00
_cell.angle_gamma   90.00
#
_symmetry.space_group_name_H-M   'P 1'
#
loop_
_entity.id
_entity.type
_entity.pdbx_description
1 polymer ?
#
loop_
_entity_poly.entity_id
_entity_poly.type
_entity_poly.pdbx_seq_one_letter_code
_entity_poly.pdbx_strand_id
1 'polypeptide(L)'
;MIEQQWKLRQTQVPGQVDIIRGGIADPYTEFMDVNDEGDVVHYSVNEFQDELMHYGTPRHSGRYPWGSGENPYQRYANFKGNVERLRSKGLTNTEIARSMGMTTSVFRAKLSMAEDEMRKERVAEAMRLREKGMGYSAIARRMKLPNESSVRSLLEPKSNARTQQTQNVINMLKAAVEDNKYVDVGGGVEKYLGVSNQKMKNAVLLMEEQGYKVSTIYQRQQGADQRTRIKILTKEDVPYGEIAKNKDKLAIPNFYSEDHGYSFDKLSPPKPVDAKRIMVRYAEEGGKDRDGTIELRRGVDDISLGNALYAQVRIATKEDSKSSDPTHYLKGMALYGDDKDFPPGVDIIFNTNKPKGTAEFGKSSDTSVFKPIKKDADPTNPFGATIKDDKYLVRAQRHYIDKNGERQQSVLNIVNEEGNWGEWAKTLSSQFLSKQRPSLIQQQLKEAYDIRKDEFDEINKLTNPAVKSKLMSSFADDCDSAAVHLKGASLPRQRSQVILPAPWLKENEIVAFNYKDGEKVVGIRYPHAGPFEAGEFTVNNRDKKAKDILSRPDGTLALDAVMIHPKMAAKMSGADFDGDTILVIPNNDKRITVRPALPGLKDFSTDQYQLKESDPPVDIHHGFHKQREMGSVSNLITDMTIKGATDAEIERAVKHSMVVIDAEKHHLDWKQSERDNGIAELKTLYQGGPKRGASTLISRASSEEDPKARRLITNPKRMTPEQRERYYKGEKIWEDTGRTYTNKNGKEVESIVKSTKMAETNDAFTLSSGTIQETIYANYANKLKRLAEEARKTVIFTEPFKYSPSAKQAYAEEVKSLNEKLYEAEKNRPLERKAQLLANKWVQAAKEADPTMDADDIKKLRGRKITEARARIGAGKQQIDITPKEWEAIQARAVSNNTLNRILNNADMDKVKQYAMPRNEKLMSTAKINRAKAMFRQGRTTEEIAEALNVSTSTLQRALE
;
A
#
# COMPACT_ATOMS: atom_id res chain seq x y z
N MET A 1 -20.49 -46.87 16.17
CA MET A 1 -20.91 -45.64 16.90
C MET A 1 -20.28 -44.34 16.35
N ILE A 2 -19.35 -44.40 15.43
CA ILE A 2 -18.76 -43.18 14.82
C ILE A 2 -19.56 -42.73 13.58
N GLU A 3 -20.20 -43.65 12.87
CA GLU A 3 -21.03 -43.36 11.68
C GLU A 3 -22.31 -42.55 11.95
N GLN A 4 -22.78 -42.49 13.18
CA GLN A 4 -23.99 -41.70 13.52
C GLN A 4 -23.74 -40.22 13.81
N GLN A 5 -22.52 -39.73 13.86
CA GLN A 5 -22.22 -38.33 14.20
C GLN A 5 -22.08 -37.41 12.97
N TRP A 6 -22.02 -37.93 11.77
CA TRP A 6 -21.87 -37.14 10.57
C TRP A 6 -22.95 -37.44 9.55
N LYS A 7 -23.74 -36.42 9.19
CA LYS A 7 -24.64 -36.50 8.04
C LYS A 7 -23.99 -35.84 6.85
N LEU A 8 -23.90 -36.56 5.75
CA LEU A 8 -23.49 -36.03 4.46
C LEU A 8 -24.75 -35.60 3.69
N ARG A 9 -24.77 -34.36 3.24
CA ARG A 9 -25.84 -33.85 2.38
C ARG A 9 -25.23 -33.51 1.02
N GLN A 10 -25.82 -34.08 -0.02
CA GLN A 10 -25.44 -33.68 -1.37
C GLN A 10 -25.87 -32.24 -1.61
N THR A 11 -24.98 -31.43 -2.11
CA THR A 11 -25.27 -30.08 -2.60
C THR A 11 -26.04 -30.18 -3.93
N GLN A 12 -26.60 -29.09 -4.40
CA GLN A 12 -27.27 -29.06 -5.70
C GLN A 12 -26.30 -29.21 -6.90
N VAL A 13 -25.03 -29.33 -6.66
CA VAL A 13 -23.99 -29.56 -7.67
C VAL A 13 -23.52 -31.00 -7.58
N PRO A 14 -23.60 -31.80 -8.66
CA PRO A 14 -23.18 -33.19 -8.62
C PRO A 14 -21.72 -33.34 -8.20
N GLY A 15 -21.49 -34.16 -7.18
CA GLY A 15 -20.14 -34.43 -6.64
C GLY A 15 -19.73 -33.58 -5.44
N GLN A 16 -20.55 -32.66 -5.00
CA GLN A 16 -20.30 -31.87 -3.78
C GLN A 16 -21.17 -32.38 -2.62
N VAL A 17 -20.60 -32.45 -1.44
CA VAL A 17 -21.28 -32.89 -0.21
C VAL A 17 -20.91 -31.94 0.93
N ASP A 18 -21.94 -31.50 1.65
CA ASP A 18 -21.76 -30.71 2.87
C ASP A 18 -21.65 -31.65 4.07
N ILE A 19 -20.67 -31.42 4.92
CA ILE A 19 -20.53 -32.18 6.16
C ILE A 19 -21.27 -31.44 7.26
N ILE A 20 -22.31 -32.06 7.80
CA ILE A 20 -23.12 -31.52 8.89
C ILE A 20 -22.77 -32.25 10.18
N ARG A 21 -22.33 -31.53 11.18
CA ARG A 21 -22.09 -32.06 12.53
C ARG A 21 -23.27 -31.75 13.42
N GLY A 22 -23.87 -32.78 14.01
CA GLY A 22 -24.99 -32.58 14.93
C GLY A 22 -26.25 -31.97 14.34
N GLY A 23 -26.43 -32.04 13.00
CA GLY A 23 -27.60 -31.50 12.29
C GLY A 23 -27.60 -30.01 12.03
N ILE A 24 -26.50 -29.30 12.36
CA ILE A 24 -26.29 -27.89 12.08
C ILE A 24 -25.19 -27.78 11.03
N ALA A 25 -25.47 -27.14 9.89
CA ALA A 25 -24.47 -26.86 8.87
C ALA A 25 -23.43 -25.90 9.45
N ASP A 26 -22.17 -26.33 9.48
CA ASP A 26 -21.07 -25.43 9.77
C ASP A 26 -20.88 -24.51 8.56
N PRO A 27 -21.08 -23.18 8.70
CA PRO A 27 -20.92 -22.24 7.58
C PRO A 27 -19.50 -22.15 7.02
N TYR A 28 -18.57 -22.95 7.53
CA TYR A 28 -17.17 -23.00 7.11
C TYR A 28 -16.80 -24.27 6.32
N THR A 29 -17.76 -25.11 5.98
CA THR A 29 -17.52 -26.36 5.25
C THR A 29 -17.39 -26.21 3.74
N GLU A 30 -17.68 -25.07 3.17
CA GLU A 30 -17.33 -24.80 1.78
C GLU A 30 -15.85 -24.41 1.67
N PHE A 31 -15.05 -25.34 1.22
CA PHE A 31 -13.65 -25.08 0.89
C PHE A 31 -13.57 -24.56 -0.55
N MET A 32 -13.36 -23.27 -0.67
CA MET A 32 -13.01 -22.64 -1.93
C MET A 32 -11.50 -22.42 -1.96
N ASP A 33 -10.80 -23.11 -2.80
CA ASP A 33 -9.42 -22.77 -3.16
C ASP A 33 -9.39 -22.33 -4.62
N VAL A 34 -8.35 -21.63 -4.99
CA VAL A 34 -8.18 -21.14 -6.35
C VAL A 34 -7.23 -22.12 -7.02
N ASN A 35 -7.66 -22.79 -8.11
CA ASN A 35 -6.81 -23.69 -8.87
C ASN A 35 -5.62 -22.96 -9.52
N ASP A 36 -4.72 -23.71 -10.13
CA ASP A 36 -3.54 -23.13 -10.79
C ASP A 36 -3.88 -22.18 -11.95
N GLU A 37 -5.13 -22.23 -12.46
CA GLU A 37 -5.70 -21.31 -13.46
C GLU A 37 -6.37 -20.08 -12.85
N GLY A 38 -6.46 -20.01 -11.51
CA GLY A 38 -7.03 -18.88 -10.77
C GLY A 38 -8.54 -18.91 -10.62
N ASP A 39 -9.20 -20.00 -10.98
CA ASP A 39 -10.63 -20.18 -10.77
C ASP A 39 -10.89 -20.71 -9.36
N VAL A 40 -12.00 -20.27 -8.77
CA VAL A 40 -12.48 -20.79 -7.49
C VAL A 40 -12.97 -22.21 -7.72
N VAL A 41 -12.26 -23.19 -7.18
CA VAL A 41 -12.61 -24.59 -7.26
C VAL A 41 -13.28 -25.02 -5.95
N HIS A 42 -14.46 -25.59 -6.06
CA HIS A 42 -15.11 -26.28 -4.95
C HIS A 42 -14.58 -27.72 -4.88
N TYR A 43 -13.93 -28.07 -3.78
CA TYR A 43 -13.43 -29.42 -3.61
C TYR A 43 -14.56 -30.38 -3.27
N SER A 44 -14.56 -31.56 -3.93
CA SER A 44 -15.43 -32.67 -3.54
C SER A 44 -15.01 -33.25 -2.18
N VAL A 45 -15.94 -33.87 -1.47
CA VAL A 45 -15.64 -34.53 -0.18
C VAL A 45 -14.52 -35.58 -0.32
N ASN A 46 -14.40 -36.20 -1.48
CA ASN A 46 -13.34 -37.18 -1.74
C ASN A 46 -11.95 -36.52 -1.80
N GLU A 47 -11.83 -35.33 -2.41
CA GLU A 47 -10.58 -34.56 -2.42
C GLU A 47 -10.24 -34.02 -1.04
N PHE A 48 -11.25 -33.66 -0.27
CA PHE A 48 -11.10 -33.21 1.11
C PHE A 48 -10.76 -34.38 2.06
N GLN A 49 -11.33 -35.57 1.85
CA GLN A 49 -10.95 -36.77 2.60
C GLN A 49 -9.51 -37.18 2.32
N ASP A 50 -9.04 -37.04 1.08
CA ASP A 50 -7.62 -37.25 0.75
C ASP A 50 -6.72 -36.25 1.48
N GLU A 51 -7.12 -35.00 1.66
CA GLU A 51 -6.40 -34.02 2.49
C GLU A 51 -6.51 -34.27 4.00
N LEU A 52 -7.67 -34.76 4.51
CA LEU A 52 -7.89 -35.02 5.94
C LEU A 52 -7.30 -36.36 6.42
N MET A 53 -7.22 -37.37 5.56
CA MET A 53 -6.68 -38.69 5.91
C MET A 53 -5.19 -38.68 6.25
N HIS A 54 -4.48 -37.54 6.03
CA HIS A 54 -3.08 -37.33 6.42
C HIS A 54 -2.85 -37.13 7.91
N TYR A 55 -3.91 -36.90 8.70
CA TYR A 55 -3.80 -36.52 10.11
C TYR A 55 -3.98 -37.65 11.07
N GLY A 56 -3.57 -38.88 10.75
CA GLY A 56 -4.16 -39.76 11.67
C GLY A 56 -3.55 -41.05 12.14
N THR A 57 -2.32 -41.38 11.81
CA THR A 57 -1.74 -42.56 12.50
C THR A 57 -0.24 -42.39 12.62
N PRO A 58 0.29 -42.29 13.87
CA PRO A 58 1.73 -42.46 14.10
C PRO A 58 2.12 -43.88 13.73
N ARG A 59 2.93 -44.05 12.70
CA ARG A 59 3.50 -45.38 12.38
C ARG A 59 4.70 -45.62 13.26
N HIS A 60 4.56 -46.53 14.20
CA HIS A 60 5.58 -46.95 15.16
C HIS A 60 6.62 -47.95 14.59
N SER A 61 6.83 -48.06 13.31
CA SER A 61 7.89 -48.88 12.80
C SER A 61 8.81 -48.14 11.85
N GLY A 62 10.03 -47.90 12.23
CA GLY A 62 11.09 -47.29 11.43
C GLY A 62 11.54 -48.13 10.22
N ARG A 63 10.74 -49.08 9.73
CA ARG A 63 11.04 -49.89 8.55
C ARG A 63 10.11 -49.50 7.40
N TYR A 64 10.68 -48.81 6.42
CA TYR A 64 10.01 -48.64 5.13
C TYR A 64 10.26 -49.90 4.27
N PRO A 65 9.27 -50.41 3.50
CA PRO A 65 9.42 -51.60 2.66
C PRO A 65 10.47 -51.50 1.56
N TRP A 66 11.05 -50.35 1.32
CA TRP A 66 11.99 -50.05 0.24
C TRP A 66 13.39 -49.60 0.66
N GLY A 67 13.82 -50.03 1.82
CA GLY A 67 15.23 -49.88 2.22
C GLY A 67 15.47 -48.99 3.43
N SER A 68 16.37 -49.45 4.31
CA SER A 68 16.76 -48.81 5.57
C SER A 68 18.19 -48.26 5.53
N GLY A 69 18.70 -47.90 4.35
CA GLY A 69 20.05 -47.34 4.24
C GLY A 69 20.10 -45.88 4.70
N GLU A 70 21.22 -45.44 5.29
CA GLU A 70 21.50 -44.09 5.71
C GLU A 70 21.56 -43.10 4.53
N ASN A 71 21.66 -43.59 3.29
CA ASN A 71 21.68 -42.78 2.08
C ASN A 71 20.24 -42.46 1.63
N PRO A 72 19.76 -41.21 1.78
CA PRO A 72 18.42 -40.81 1.35
C PRO A 72 18.20 -41.00 -0.17
N TYR A 73 19.24 -40.98 -0.98
CA TYR A 73 19.19 -41.12 -2.44
C TYR A 73 18.79 -42.53 -2.91
N GLN A 74 19.23 -43.57 -2.24
CA GLN A 74 18.81 -44.95 -2.56
C GLN A 74 17.31 -45.18 -2.38
N ARG A 75 16.67 -44.46 -1.50
CA ARG A 75 15.23 -44.58 -1.22
C ARG A 75 14.37 -44.18 -2.41
N TYR A 76 14.72 -43.11 -3.11
CA TYR A 76 13.92 -42.57 -4.22
C TYR A 76 14.10 -43.37 -5.52
N ALA A 77 15.29 -43.85 -5.83
CA ALA A 77 15.51 -44.73 -6.95
C ALA A 77 14.73 -46.05 -6.82
N ASN A 78 14.75 -46.65 -5.63
CA ASN A 78 13.98 -47.85 -5.31
C ASN A 78 12.47 -47.59 -5.30
N PHE A 79 12.02 -46.40 -4.89
CA PHE A 79 10.63 -46.01 -4.91
C PHE A 79 10.09 -45.93 -6.35
N LYS A 80 10.80 -45.25 -7.25
CA LYS A 80 10.39 -45.16 -8.67
C LYS A 80 10.40 -46.51 -9.35
N GLY A 81 11.41 -47.37 -9.11
CA GLY A 81 11.49 -48.74 -9.63
C GLY A 81 10.27 -49.58 -9.22
N ASN A 82 9.83 -49.45 -7.97
CA ASN A 82 8.60 -50.11 -7.48
C ASN A 82 7.34 -49.56 -8.17
N VAL A 83 7.25 -48.24 -8.35
CA VAL A 83 6.13 -47.63 -9.05
C VAL A 83 6.06 -48.09 -10.51
N GLU A 84 7.18 -48.12 -11.22
CA GLU A 84 7.24 -48.62 -12.62
C GLU A 84 6.86 -50.09 -12.71
N ARG A 85 7.32 -50.92 -11.77
CA ARG A 85 6.92 -52.31 -11.66
C ARG A 85 5.42 -52.50 -11.43
N LEU A 86 4.81 -51.66 -10.60
CA LEU A 86 3.36 -51.73 -10.34
C LEU A 86 2.56 -51.19 -11.53
N ARG A 87 3.06 -50.16 -12.20
CA ARG A 87 2.48 -49.65 -13.46
C ARG A 87 2.53 -50.69 -14.59
N SER A 88 3.62 -51.43 -14.71
CA SER A 88 3.73 -52.52 -15.70
C SER A 88 2.74 -53.66 -15.46
N LYS A 89 2.22 -53.80 -14.21
CA LYS A 89 1.12 -54.67 -13.83
C LYS A 89 -0.27 -54.06 -14.07
N GLY A 90 -0.36 -52.89 -14.68
CA GLY A 90 -1.62 -52.23 -15.03
C GLY A 90 -2.27 -51.38 -13.93
N LEU A 91 -1.60 -51.22 -12.75
CA LEU A 91 -2.17 -50.41 -11.67
C LEU A 91 -2.07 -48.90 -11.98
N THR A 92 -3.14 -48.19 -11.67
CA THR A 92 -3.20 -46.74 -11.70
C THR A 92 -2.42 -46.08 -10.57
N ASN A 93 -2.07 -44.82 -10.70
CA ASN A 93 -1.36 -44.10 -9.63
C ASN A 93 -2.14 -44.08 -8.30
N THR A 94 -3.46 -44.05 -8.33
CA THR A 94 -4.30 -44.11 -7.13
C THR A 94 -4.23 -45.46 -6.44
N GLU A 95 -4.26 -46.56 -7.20
CA GLU A 95 -4.13 -47.90 -6.68
C GLU A 95 -2.73 -48.17 -6.14
N ILE A 96 -1.70 -47.67 -6.82
CA ILE A 96 -0.29 -47.73 -6.36
C ILE A 96 -0.13 -46.97 -5.05
N ALA A 97 -0.66 -45.75 -4.95
CA ALA A 97 -0.62 -44.98 -3.73
C ALA A 97 -1.27 -45.76 -2.56
N ARG A 98 -2.45 -46.30 -2.80
CA ARG A 98 -3.19 -47.11 -1.81
C ARG A 98 -2.42 -48.37 -1.40
N SER A 99 -1.85 -49.09 -2.35
CA SER A 99 -1.03 -50.31 -2.06
C SER A 99 0.22 -49.98 -1.25
N MET A 100 0.76 -48.78 -1.38
CA MET A 100 1.91 -48.29 -0.61
C MET A 100 1.50 -47.58 0.69
N GLY A 101 0.20 -47.57 1.04
CA GLY A 101 -0.32 -46.97 2.25
C GLY A 101 -0.15 -45.45 2.29
N MET A 102 -0.19 -44.80 1.14
CA MET A 102 -0.05 -43.32 0.97
C MET A 102 -1.29 -42.76 0.37
N THR A 103 -1.51 -41.45 0.61
CA THR A 103 -2.46 -40.69 -0.20
C THR A 103 -1.90 -40.40 -1.58
N THR A 104 -2.77 -40.14 -2.53
CA THR A 104 -2.42 -39.78 -3.90
C THR A 104 -1.52 -38.56 -3.97
N SER A 105 -1.74 -37.57 -3.09
CA SER A 105 -0.94 -36.35 -3.01
C SER A 105 0.48 -36.61 -2.54
N VAL A 106 0.67 -37.34 -1.44
CA VAL A 106 1.99 -37.78 -0.96
C VAL A 106 2.71 -38.66 -1.98
N PHE A 107 1.98 -39.58 -2.62
CA PHE A 107 2.53 -40.41 -3.68
C PHE A 107 3.07 -39.55 -4.85
N ARG A 108 2.30 -38.57 -5.33
CA ARG A 108 2.75 -37.67 -6.40
C ARG A 108 3.95 -36.82 -5.98
N ALA A 109 3.96 -36.31 -4.74
CA ALA A 109 5.10 -35.57 -4.21
C ALA A 109 6.37 -36.43 -4.17
N LYS A 110 6.28 -37.66 -3.64
CA LYS A 110 7.40 -38.62 -3.60
C LYS A 110 7.84 -39.05 -4.99
N LEU A 111 6.92 -39.23 -5.93
CA LEU A 111 7.23 -39.57 -7.31
C LEU A 111 8.00 -38.41 -7.99
N SER A 112 7.57 -37.17 -7.79
CA SER A 112 8.28 -35.99 -8.30
C SER A 112 9.69 -35.86 -7.74
N MET A 113 9.87 -36.13 -6.44
CA MET A 113 11.22 -36.16 -5.83
C MET A 113 12.09 -37.26 -6.42
N ALA A 114 11.55 -38.48 -6.59
CA ALA A 114 12.25 -39.60 -7.19
C ALA A 114 12.65 -39.31 -8.65
N GLU A 115 11.82 -38.64 -9.40
CA GLU A 115 12.11 -38.19 -10.77
C GLU A 115 13.23 -37.11 -10.81
N ASP A 116 13.20 -36.16 -9.88
CA ASP A 116 14.24 -35.14 -9.74
C ASP A 116 15.60 -35.81 -9.38
N GLU A 117 15.62 -36.75 -8.45
CA GLU A 117 16.83 -37.49 -8.05
C GLU A 117 17.43 -38.33 -9.22
N MET A 118 16.61 -39.07 -9.93
CA MET A 118 17.08 -39.83 -11.09
C MET A 118 17.64 -38.93 -12.20
N ARG A 119 17.06 -37.75 -12.37
CA ARG A 119 17.58 -36.74 -13.31
C ARG A 119 18.96 -36.26 -12.87
N LYS A 120 19.16 -36.03 -11.56
CA LYS A 120 20.44 -35.64 -10.98
C LYS A 120 21.53 -36.72 -11.23
N GLU A 121 21.20 -37.99 -10.97
CA GLU A 121 22.10 -39.09 -11.26
C GLU A 121 22.48 -39.17 -12.76
N ARG A 122 21.47 -38.97 -13.65
CA ARG A 122 21.73 -38.93 -15.11
C ARG A 122 22.62 -37.76 -15.51
N VAL A 123 22.43 -36.60 -14.90
CA VAL A 123 23.30 -35.43 -15.14
C VAL A 123 24.72 -35.71 -14.66
N ALA A 124 24.88 -36.24 -13.45
CA ALA A 124 26.20 -36.61 -12.91
C ALA A 124 26.92 -37.63 -13.77
N GLU A 125 26.23 -38.67 -14.25
CA GLU A 125 26.80 -39.67 -15.14
C GLU A 125 27.14 -39.06 -16.51
N ALA A 126 26.29 -38.20 -17.07
CA ALA A 126 26.59 -37.53 -18.35
C ALA A 126 27.81 -36.59 -18.22
N MET A 127 27.99 -35.92 -17.09
CA MET A 127 29.16 -35.09 -16.79
C MET A 127 30.43 -35.97 -16.69
N ARG A 128 30.34 -37.04 -15.92
CA ARG A 128 31.46 -37.99 -15.78
C ARG A 128 31.91 -38.58 -17.09
N LEU A 129 30.96 -38.94 -17.97
CA LEU A 129 31.26 -39.45 -19.29
C LEU A 129 31.86 -38.36 -20.21
N ARG A 130 31.43 -37.13 -20.04
CA ARG A 130 32.00 -35.99 -20.78
C ARG A 130 33.42 -35.67 -20.36
N GLU A 131 33.72 -35.71 -19.05
CA GLU A 131 35.05 -35.54 -18.47
C GLU A 131 35.99 -36.64 -18.97
N LYS A 132 35.48 -37.85 -19.22
CA LYS A 132 36.23 -38.94 -19.88
C LYS A 132 36.43 -38.77 -21.38
N GLY A 133 36.08 -37.60 -21.95
CA GLY A 133 36.31 -37.25 -23.34
C GLY A 133 35.25 -37.82 -24.32
N MET A 134 34.15 -38.39 -23.84
CA MET A 134 33.11 -38.93 -24.73
C MET A 134 32.31 -37.82 -25.42
N GLY A 135 32.05 -37.97 -26.73
CA GLY A 135 31.17 -37.11 -27.51
C GLY A 135 29.67 -37.30 -27.13
N TYR A 136 28.87 -36.28 -27.36
CA TYR A 136 27.44 -36.28 -26.98
C TYR A 136 26.64 -37.45 -27.54
N SER A 137 26.89 -37.83 -28.80
CA SER A 137 26.25 -38.97 -29.44
C SER A 137 26.65 -40.31 -28.80
N ALA A 138 27.90 -40.44 -28.34
CA ALA A 138 28.39 -41.63 -27.64
C ALA A 138 27.79 -41.73 -26.22
N ILE A 139 27.66 -40.57 -25.52
CA ILE A 139 27.01 -40.47 -24.23
C ILE A 139 25.52 -40.84 -24.36
N ALA A 140 24.81 -40.34 -25.39
CA ALA A 140 23.42 -40.64 -25.65
C ALA A 140 23.19 -42.18 -25.80
N ARG A 141 24.02 -42.81 -26.60
CA ARG A 141 23.97 -44.28 -26.82
C ARG A 141 24.25 -45.02 -25.52
N ARG A 142 25.30 -44.66 -24.76
CA ARG A 142 25.67 -45.32 -23.50
C ARG A 142 24.60 -45.16 -22.42
N MET A 143 23.99 -43.98 -22.31
CA MET A 143 22.93 -43.68 -21.35
C MET A 143 21.51 -44.05 -21.81
N LYS A 144 21.39 -44.65 -22.99
CA LYS A 144 20.10 -45.02 -23.64
C LYS A 144 19.15 -43.81 -23.73
N LEU A 145 19.70 -42.65 -24.12
CA LEU A 145 18.95 -41.43 -24.39
C LEU A 145 18.56 -41.35 -25.87
N PRO A 146 17.43 -40.74 -26.22
CA PRO A 146 16.91 -40.71 -27.58
C PRO A 146 17.86 -40.12 -28.61
N ASN A 147 18.60 -39.05 -28.25
CA ASN A 147 19.47 -38.31 -29.17
C ASN A 147 20.50 -37.44 -28.42
N GLU A 148 21.37 -36.83 -29.18
CA GLU A 148 22.42 -35.91 -28.71
C GLU A 148 21.82 -34.67 -28.01
N SER A 149 20.69 -34.14 -28.52
CA SER A 149 19.99 -32.97 -27.89
C SER A 149 19.56 -33.27 -26.45
N SER A 150 19.18 -34.53 -26.15
CA SER A 150 18.84 -34.97 -24.79
C SER A 150 20.04 -34.87 -23.85
N VAL A 151 21.25 -35.18 -24.32
CA VAL A 151 22.50 -35.06 -23.53
C VAL A 151 22.85 -33.59 -23.33
N ARG A 152 22.73 -32.75 -24.37
CA ARG A 152 22.97 -31.31 -24.24
C ARG A 152 22.02 -30.67 -23.24
N SER A 153 20.73 -31.01 -23.29
CA SER A 153 19.72 -30.55 -22.32
C SER A 153 20.01 -31.04 -20.88
N LEU A 154 20.60 -32.24 -20.70
CA LEU A 154 21.04 -32.68 -19.38
C LEU A 154 22.23 -31.90 -18.86
N LEU A 155 23.18 -31.55 -19.73
CA LEU A 155 24.42 -30.86 -19.38
C LEU A 155 24.30 -29.34 -19.30
N GLU A 156 23.16 -28.77 -19.67
CA GLU A 156 22.90 -27.31 -19.48
C GLU A 156 22.99 -26.98 -17.97
N PRO A 157 23.70 -25.91 -17.59
CA PRO A 157 23.86 -25.48 -16.19
C PRO A 157 22.52 -25.31 -15.45
N LYS A 158 21.49 -24.83 -16.16
CA LYS A 158 20.10 -24.68 -15.63
C LYS A 158 19.41 -26.03 -15.36
N SER A 159 19.90 -27.12 -15.91
CA SER A 159 19.32 -28.48 -15.73
C SER A 159 19.64 -29.05 -14.36
N ASN A 160 20.87 -28.83 -13.86
CA ASN A 160 21.29 -29.30 -12.52
C ASN A 160 20.50 -28.59 -11.41
N ALA A 161 20.26 -27.28 -11.55
CA ALA A 161 19.49 -26.52 -10.60
C ALA A 161 18.02 -26.99 -10.50
N ARG A 162 17.41 -27.42 -11.60
CA ARG A 162 16.01 -27.93 -11.63
C ARG A 162 15.80 -29.20 -10.79
N THR A 163 16.81 -30.07 -10.65
CA THR A 163 16.69 -31.34 -9.95
C THR A 163 16.68 -31.22 -8.42
N GLN A 164 17.10 -30.10 -7.86
CA GLN A 164 17.15 -29.85 -6.41
C GLN A 164 16.12 -28.86 -5.88
N GLN A 165 15.31 -28.30 -6.74
CA GLN A 165 14.41 -27.19 -6.36
C GLN A 165 13.47 -27.54 -5.19
N THR A 166 12.81 -28.70 -5.18
CA THR A 166 11.92 -29.11 -4.07
C THR A 166 12.70 -29.28 -2.76
N GLN A 167 13.90 -29.90 -2.81
CA GLN A 167 14.74 -30.05 -1.62
C GLN A 167 15.25 -28.71 -1.11
N ASN A 168 15.62 -27.80 -2.00
CA ASN A 168 16.04 -26.43 -1.63
C ASN A 168 14.90 -25.68 -0.94
N VAL A 169 13.66 -25.82 -1.43
CA VAL A 169 12.46 -25.25 -0.78
C VAL A 169 12.26 -25.87 0.62
N ILE A 170 12.41 -27.18 0.78
CA ILE A 170 12.32 -27.84 2.10
C ILE A 170 13.39 -27.29 3.05
N ASN A 171 14.64 -27.21 2.62
CA ASN A 171 15.74 -26.73 3.45
C ASN A 171 15.52 -25.27 3.86
N MET A 172 15.08 -24.43 2.93
CA MET A 172 14.76 -23.02 3.19
C MET A 172 13.59 -22.90 4.19
N LEU A 173 12.50 -23.68 4.02
CA LEU A 173 11.37 -23.66 4.94
C LEU A 173 11.74 -24.15 6.34
N LYS A 174 12.60 -25.18 6.45
CA LYS A 174 13.13 -25.65 7.73
C LYS A 174 13.90 -24.54 8.45
N ALA A 175 14.83 -23.89 7.76
CA ALA A 175 15.57 -22.76 8.30
C ALA A 175 14.63 -21.61 8.71
N ALA A 176 13.60 -21.32 7.90
CA ALA A 176 12.62 -20.30 8.23
C ALA A 176 11.82 -20.63 9.51
N VAL A 177 11.45 -21.90 9.73
CA VAL A 177 10.75 -22.34 10.96
C VAL A 177 11.67 -22.32 12.17
N GLU A 178 12.94 -22.65 12.01
CA GLU A 178 13.94 -22.54 13.09
C GLU A 178 14.15 -21.09 13.51
N ASP A 179 14.21 -20.17 12.55
CA ASP A 179 14.39 -18.74 12.82
C ASP A 179 13.14 -18.10 13.47
N ASN A 180 11.94 -18.47 13.02
CA ASN A 180 10.72 -17.69 13.31
C ASN A 180 9.61 -18.49 14.02
N LYS A 181 9.72 -19.79 14.17
CA LYS A 181 8.73 -20.72 14.75
C LYS A 181 7.39 -20.80 13.99
N TYR A 182 6.85 -19.66 13.51
CA TYR A 182 5.56 -19.54 12.78
C TYR A 182 5.80 -18.99 11.39
N VAL A 183 5.69 -19.80 10.35
CA VAL A 183 6.02 -19.44 8.97
C VAL A 183 4.80 -19.51 8.08
N ASP A 184 4.53 -18.44 7.31
CA ASP A 184 3.44 -18.42 6.32
C ASP A 184 3.78 -19.35 5.14
N VAL A 185 2.88 -20.29 4.87
CA VAL A 185 2.91 -21.19 3.70
C VAL A 185 1.59 -21.13 2.92
N GLY A 186 0.79 -20.10 3.14
CA GLY A 186 -0.46 -19.86 2.41
C GLY A 186 -0.23 -19.43 0.97
N GLY A 187 -1.31 -19.42 0.17
CA GLY A 187 -1.25 -19.07 -1.25
C GLY A 187 -0.58 -17.71 -1.51
N GLY A 188 0.30 -17.67 -2.51
CA GLY A 188 1.12 -16.52 -2.89
C GLY A 188 2.54 -16.53 -2.30
N VAL A 189 2.83 -17.35 -1.25
CA VAL A 189 4.20 -17.50 -0.73
C VAL A 189 5.10 -18.14 -1.79
N GLU A 190 4.58 -19.11 -2.55
CA GLU A 190 5.28 -19.70 -3.67
C GLU A 190 5.68 -18.67 -4.73
N LYS A 191 4.78 -17.74 -5.03
CA LYS A 191 5.04 -16.63 -5.98
C LYS A 191 6.09 -15.68 -5.43
N TYR A 192 5.97 -15.38 -4.14
CA TYR A 192 6.92 -14.52 -3.42
C TYR A 192 8.34 -15.10 -3.44
N LEU A 193 8.48 -16.41 -3.26
CA LEU A 193 9.75 -17.13 -3.29
C LEU A 193 10.22 -17.49 -4.70
N GLY A 194 9.43 -17.20 -5.75
CA GLY A 194 9.77 -17.54 -7.12
C GLY A 194 9.69 -19.03 -7.47
N VAL A 195 8.96 -19.82 -6.67
CA VAL A 195 8.80 -21.27 -6.90
C VAL A 195 7.41 -21.58 -7.46
N SER A 196 7.25 -22.74 -8.12
CA SER A 196 5.93 -23.16 -8.58
C SER A 196 5.07 -23.63 -7.40
N ASN A 197 3.74 -23.41 -7.53
CA ASN A 197 2.77 -23.86 -6.52
C ASN A 197 2.91 -25.37 -6.23
N GLN A 198 3.10 -26.21 -7.27
CA GLN A 198 3.27 -27.63 -7.10
C GLN A 198 4.52 -28.00 -6.28
N LYS A 199 5.65 -27.32 -6.53
CA LYS A 199 6.90 -27.55 -5.77
C LYS A 199 6.73 -27.12 -4.31
N MET A 200 6.06 -26.00 -4.05
CA MET A 200 5.75 -25.54 -2.70
C MET A 200 4.83 -26.54 -1.95
N LYS A 201 3.74 -26.98 -2.60
CA LYS A 201 2.84 -28.00 -2.01
C LYS A 201 3.57 -29.31 -1.72
N ASN A 202 4.38 -29.79 -2.65
CA ASN A 202 5.17 -31.01 -2.46
C ASN A 202 6.17 -30.87 -1.29
N ALA A 203 6.85 -29.72 -1.20
CA ALA A 203 7.79 -29.47 -0.11
C ALA A 203 7.08 -29.47 1.26
N VAL A 204 5.94 -28.80 1.38
CA VAL A 204 5.16 -28.74 2.62
C VAL A 204 4.67 -30.15 3.02
N LEU A 205 4.10 -30.91 2.08
CA LEU A 205 3.64 -32.30 2.35
C LEU A 205 4.78 -33.20 2.83
N LEU A 206 5.96 -33.08 2.23
CA LEU A 206 7.11 -33.85 2.65
C LEU A 206 7.67 -33.42 4.00
N MET A 207 7.50 -32.14 4.36
CA MET A 207 7.87 -31.66 5.70
C MET A 207 6.91 -32.17 6.77
N GLU A 208 5.61 -32.32 6.47
CA GLU A 208 4.65 -32.92 7.42
C GLU A 208 5.04 -34.36 7.80
N GLU A 209 5.63 -35.13 6.87
CA GLU A 209 6.22 -36.45 7.21
C GLU A 209 7.53 -36.37 8.05
N GLN A 210 8.11 -35.18 8.18
CA GLN A 210 9.39 -34.95 8.88
C GLN A 210 9.22 -34.24 10.23
N GLY A 211 8.03 -34.28 10.82
CA GLY A 211 7.74 -33.69 12.14
C GLY A 211 7.36 -32.21 12.10
N TYR A 212 6.81 -31.75 10.98
CA TYR A 212 6.21 -30.44 10.85
C TYR A 212 4.70 -30.56 10.63
N LYS A 213 3.95 -29.49 10.89
CA LYS A 213 2.53 -29.44 10.59
C LYS A 213 2.10 -28.08 10.06
N VAL A 214 1.03 -28.09 9.26
CA VAL A 214 0.37 -26.86 8.80
C VAL A 214 -0.92 -26.66 9.56
N SER A 215 -1.03 -25.52 10.26
CA SER A 215 -2.24 -25.10 10.94
C SER A 215 -2.93 -23.99 10.15
N THR A 216 -4.26 -24.07 10.05
CA THR A 216 -5.06 -23.04 9.38
C THR A 216 -5.76 -22.18 10.42
N ILE A 217 -5.58 -20.84 10.31
CA ILE A 217 -6.30 -19.87 11.12
C ILE A 217 -7.02 -18.86 10.21
N TYR A 218 -8.10 -18.26 10.73
CA TYR A 218 -8.87 -17.25 10.01
C TYR A 218 -8.73 -15.90 10.71
N GLN A 219 -8.38 -14.88 9.94
CA GLN A 219 -8.20 -13.52 10.43
C GLN A 219 -9.14 -12.56 9.70
N ARG A 220 -9.89 -11.72 10.47
CA ARG A 220 -10.70 -10.66 9.89
C ARG A 220 -9.83 -9.63 9.17
N GLN A 221 -10.22 -9.22 7.97
CA GLN A 221 -9.55 -8.15 7.23
C GLN A 221 -9.94 -6.78 7.81
N GLN A 222 -8.99 -5.88 7.95
CA GLN A 222 -9.27 -4.49 8.27
C GLN A 222 -9.77 -3.78 7.03
N GLY A 223 -10.91 -3.12 7.13
CA GLY A 223 -11.55 -2.42 6.01
C GLY A 223 -12.46 -3.26 5.11
N ALA A 224 -12.64 -4.56 5.41
CA ALA A 224 -13.57 -5.43 4.71
C ALA A 224 -14.25 -6.42 5.67
N ASP A 225 -15.45 -6.88 5.33
CA ASP A 225 -16.17 -7.91 6.14
C ASP A 225 -15.72 -9.35 5.85
N GLN A 226 -14.61 -9.50 5.15
CA GLN A 226 -14.06 -10.80 4.78
C GLN A 226 -13.06 -11.30 5.81
N ARG A 227 -12.88 -12.63 5.87
CA ARG A 227 -11.82 -13.27 6.64
C ARG A 227 -10.75 -13.81 5.70
N THR A 228 -9.50 -13.61 6.07
CA THR A 228 -8.36 -14.20 5.35
C THR A 228 -7.99 -15.52 5.99
N ARG A 229 -7.87 -16.56 5.19
CA ARG A 229 -7.33 -17.86 5.57
C ARG A 229 -5.79 -17.77 5.60
N ILE A 230 -5.18 -18.20 6.69
CA ILE A 230 -3.74 -18.18 6.90
C ILE A 230 -3.27 -19.59 7.19
N LYS A 231 -2.35 -20.13 6.38
CA LYS A 231 -1.70 -21.44 6.60
C LYS A 231 -0.33 -21.21 7.25
N ILE A 232 -0.14 -21.78 8.43
CA ILE A 232 1.07 -21.58 9.25
C ILE A 232 1.79 -22.89 9.41
N LEU A 233 3.02 -22.94 8.94
CA LEU A 233 3.93 -24.07 9.14
C LEU A 233 4.68 -23.92 10.47
N THR A 234 4.67 -24.98 11.28
CA THR A 234 5.36 -25.06 12.57
C THR A 234 5.96 -26.45 12.74
N LYS A 235 6.78 -26.66 13.77
CA LYS A 235 7.08 -28.02 14.26
C LYS A 235 5.81 -28.68 14.79
N GLU A 236 5.74 -30.00 14.75
CA GLU A 236 4.53 -30.76 15.07
C GLU A 236 4.11 -30.62 16.54
N ASP A 237 5.08 -30.43 17.43
CA ASP A 237 4.91 -30.27 18.89
C ASP A 237 4.21 -28.98 19.32
N VAL A 238 4.11 -27.97 18.45
CA VAL A 238 3.52 -26.67 18.80
C VAL A 238 1.99 -26.76 18.88
N PRO A 239 1.33 -26.52 20.03
CA PRO A 239 -0.12 -26.64 20.16
C PRO A 239 -0.88 -25.60 19.31
N TYR A 240 -2.08 -25.97 18.80
CA TYR A 240 -2.90 -25.04 18.01
C TYR A 240 -3.29 -23.77 18.78
N GLY A 241 -3.58 -23.89 20.10
CA GLY A 241 -3.89 -22.75 20.94
C GLY A 241 -2.75 -21.74 21.03
N GLU A 242 -1.52 -22.22 21.07
CA GLU A 242 -0.32 -21.38 21.03
C GLU A 242 -0.16 -20.66 19.69
N ILE A 243 -0.39 -21.38 18.57
CA ILE A 243 -0.33 -20.77 17.23
C ILE A 243 -1.39 -19.67 17.09
N ALA A 244 -2.61 -19.92 17.54
CA ALA A 244 -3.70 -18.95 17.47
C ALA A 244 -3.43 -17.69 18.32
N LYS A 245 -2.79 -17.85 19.49
CA LYS A 245 -2.41 -16.74 20.38
C LYS A 245 -1.25 -15.91 19.81
N ASN A 246 -0.31 -16.54 19.12
CA ASN A 246 0.89 -15.88 18.56
C ASN A 246 0.82 -15.63 17.05
N LYS A 247 -0.38 -15.58 16.46
CA LYS A 247 -0.55 -15.36 15.01
C LYS A 247 0.08 -14.07 14.47
N ASP A 248 0.23 -13.06 15.32
CA ASP A 248 0.91 -11.79 15.03
C ASP A 248 2.41 -11.95 14.79
N LYS A 249 3.01 -13.03 15.31
CA LYS A 249 4.41 -13.40 15.10
C LYS A 249 4.63 -14.17 13.78
N LEU A 250 3.58 -14.32 12.95
CA LEU A 250 3.70 -14.96 11.65
C LEU A 250 4.79 -14.28 10.81
N ALA A 251 5.75 -15.06 10.37
CA ALA A 251 6.81 -14.61 9.49
C ALA A 251 6.56 -15.09 8.06
N ILE A 252 6.78 -14.22 7.10
CA ILE A 252 7.04 -14.62 5.72
C ILE A 252 8.48 -15.14 5.70
N PRO A 253 8.78 -16.23 4.99
CA PRO A 253 10.17 -16.67 4.87
C PRO A 253 11.07 -15.50 4.45
N ASN A 254 12.04 -15.14 5.29
CA ASN A 254 12.96 -14.03 5.06
C ASN A 254 14.11 -14.43 4.12
N PHE A 255 13.75 -15.05 3.03
CA PHE A 255 14.63 -15.49 1.97
C PHE A 255 14.18 -14.86 0.65
N TYR A 256 15.10 -14.66 -0.26
CA TYR A 256 14.81 -14.27 -1.63
C TYR A 256 15.59 -15.17 -2.60
N SER A 257 15.09 -15.26 -3.82
CA SER A 257 15.74 -16.04 -4.87
C SER A 257 15.85 -15.16 -6.12
N GLU A 258 17.04 -15.03 -6.66
CA GLU A 258 17.30 -14.33 -7.93
C GLU A 258 17.17 -15.29 -9.13
N ASP A 259 17.17 -16.61 -8.88
CA ASP A 259 17.23 -17.67 -9.89
C ASP A 259 15.95 -18.54 -9.94
N HIS A 260 14.80 -17.96 -9.65
CA HIS A 260 13.50 -18.62 -9.67
C HIS A 260 13.35 -19.82 -8.73
N GLY A 261 13.99 -19.77 -7.54
CA GLY A 261 13.85 -20.77 -6.49
C GLY A 261 14.87 -21.90 -6.54
N TYR A 262 15.96 -21.73 -7.27
CA TYR A 262 17.06 -22.70 -7.26
C TYR A 262 18.04 -22.46 -6.11
N SER A 263 18.23 -21.22 -5.71
CA SER A 263 18.96 -20.87 -4.50
C SER A 263 18.17 -19.83 -3.69
N PHE A 264 18.42 -19.77 -2.39
CA PHE A 264 17.78 -18.86 -1.47
C PHE A 264 18.82 -18.17 -0.59
N ASP A 265 18.88 -16.85 -0.65
CA ASP A 265 19.70 -16.03 0.21
C ASP A 265 18.87 -15.44 1.36
N LYS A 266 19.46 -15.44 2.56
CA LYS A 266 18.81 -14.85 3.74
C LYS A 266 18.98 -13.35 3.76
N LEU A 267 17.91 -12.64 4.10
CA LEU A 267 17.92 -11.19 4.22
C LEU A 267 18.63 -10.76 5.52
N SER A 268 19.49 -9.74 5.43
CA SER A 268 20.26 -9.22 6.55
C SER A 268 19.59 -7.97 7.17
N PRO A 269 19.86 -7.65 8.45
CA PRO A 269 19.42 -6.39 9.04
C PRO A 269 20.13 -5.17 8.38
N PRO A 270 19.63 -3.94 8.58
CA PRO A 270 20.26 -2.73 8.05
C PRO A 270 21.70 -2.56 8.57
N LYS A 271 22.62 -2.25 7.65
CA LYS A 271 23.99 -1.92 8.00
C LYS A 271 24.04 -0.55 8.68
N PRO A 272 24.56 -0.44 9.92
CA PRO A 272 24.68 0.85 10.59
C PRO A 272 25.94 1.60 10.11
N VAL A 273 25.88 2.92 10.21
CA VAL A 273 27.04 3.80 10.06
C VAL A 273 27.68 4.05 11.43
N ASP A 274 29.00 4.21 11.48
CA ASP A 274 29.70 4.62 12.69
C ASP A 274 29.41 6.11 12.99
N ALA A 275 29.03 6.44 14.23
CA ALA A 275 28.71 7.80 14.65
C ALA A 275 29.89 8.77 14.43
N LYS A 276 31.14 8.31 14.46
CA LYS A 276 32.31 9.12 14.18
C LYS A 276 32.35 9.71 12.76
N ARG A 277 31.63 9.10 11.82
CA ARG A 277 31.47 9.58 10.44
C ARG A 277 30.38 10.66 10.31
N ILE A 278 29.63 10.92 11.41
CA ILE A 278 28.50 11.85 11.43
C ILE A 278 28.89 13.08 12.24
N MET A 279 28.78 14.26 11.66
CA MET A 279 28.85 15.54 12.35
C MET A 279 27.44 16.11 12.51
N VAL A 280 27.07 16.50 13.72
CA VAL A 280 25.83 17.25 13.96
C VAL A 280 26.10 18.74 13.83
N ARG A 281 25.36 19.42 12.98
CA ARG A 281 25.37 20.89 12.89
C ARG A 281 24.14 21.42 13.62
N TYR A 282 24.38 22.02 14.79
CA TYR A 282 23.35 22.54 15.68
C TYR A 282 22.74 23.87 15.20
N ALA A 283 21.67 24.31 15.87
CA ALA A 283 20.95 25.53 15.50
C ALA A 283 21.87 26.75 15.38
N GLU A 284 22.75 26.95 16.36
CA GLU A 284 23.69 28.09 16.44
C GLU A 284 24.81 28.02 15.37
N GLU A 285 25.01 26.85 14.80
CA GLU A 285 26.03 26.59 13.77
C GLU A 285 25.41 26.65 12.34
N GLY A 286 24.15 27.12 12.22
CA GLY A 286 23.42 27.24 10.96
C GLY A 286 22.57 25.98 10.63
N GLY A 287 22.50 25.01 11.52
CA GLY A 287 21.66 23.81 11.36
C GLY A 287 20.18 24.14 11.29
N LYS A 288 19.73 25.20 12.01
CA LYS A 288 18.33 25.66 12.01
C LYS A 288 17.82 26.01 10.61
N ASP A 289 18.66 26.64 9.79
CA ASP A 289 18.27 27.06 8.43
C ASP A 289 18.20 25.90 7.42
N ARG A 290 18.62 24.71 7.84
CA ARG A 290 18.63 23.48 7.04
C ARG A 290 18.04 22.30 7.81
N ASP A 291 17.24 22.58 8.83
CA ASP A 291 16.71 21.57 9.74
C ASP A 291 16.07 20.37 9.02
N GLY A 292 16.50 19.16 9.41
CA GLY A 292 16.03 17.92 8.81
C GLY A 292 16.78 17.49 7.55
N THR A 293 17.82 18.22 7.10
CA THR A 293 18.65 17.76 5.98
C THR A 293 19.87 16.96 6.45
N ILE A 294 20.30 16.04 5.59
CA ILE A 294 21.49 15.21 5.76
C ILE A 294 22.41 15.48 4.55
N GLU A 295 23.51 16.17 4.79
CA GLU A 295 24.50 16.43 3.74
C GLU A 295 25.45 15.23 3.64
N LEU A 296 25.66 14.72 2.43
CA LEU A 296 26.49 13.56 2.14
C LEU A 296 27.74 13.99 1.38
N ARG A 297 28.92 13.45 1.75
CA ARG A 297 30.16 13.66 1.02
C ARG A 297 30.13 12.94 -0.31
N ARG A 298 30.53 13.60 -1.39
CA ARG A 298 30.67 12.98 -2.72
C ARG A 298 31.79 11.95 -2.77
N GLY A 299 31.65 10.93 -3.62
CA GLY A 299 32.67 9.93 -3.84
C GLY A 299 32.81 8.87 -2.75
N VAL A 300 31.87 8.80 -1.82
CA VAL A 300 31.84 7.76 -0.79
C VAL A 300 30.74 6.75 -1.16
N ASP A 301 31.13 5.54 -1.49
CA ASP A 301 30.28 4.54 -2.15
C ASP A 301 29.08 4.11 -1.30
N ASP A 302 29.29 3.87 0.00
CA ASP A 302 28.24 3.32 0.90
C ASP A 302 27.16 4.35 1.28
N ILE A 303 27.34 5.62 0.99
CA ILE A 303 26.37 6.71 1.17
C ILE A 303 25.94 7.37 -0.15
N SER A 304 26.26 6.77 -1.28
CA SER A 304 25.93 7.32 -2.60
C SER A 304 24.42 7.30 -2.86
N LEU A 305 23.87 8.42 -3.34
CA LEU A 305 22.50 8.52 -3.84
C LEU A 305 22.34 7.95 -5.26
N GLY A 306 23.42 7.44 -5.88
CA GLY A 306 23.39 6.97 -7.26
C GLY A 306 23.06 8.12 -8.22
N ASN A 307 21.99 7.93 -9.02
CA ASN A 307 21.53 8.94 -9.99
C ASN A 307 20.58 9.99 -9.39
N ALA A 308 20.11 9.81 -8.15
CA ALA A 308 19.25 10.77 -7.48
C ALA A 308 20.06 11.93 -6.90
N LEU A 309 19.51 13.14 -6.96
CA LEU A 309 20.10 14.34 -6.36
C LEU A 309 19.75 14.47 -4.88
N TYR A 310 18.61 13.94 -4.48
CA TYR A 310 18.10 13.95 -3.10
C TYR A 310 17.22 12.71 -2.85
N ALA A 311 17.18 12.30 -1.59
CA ALA A 311 16.30 11.23 -1.14
C ALA A 311 15.97 11.41 0.34
N GLN A 312 14.72 11.13 0.72
CA GLN A 312 14.36 10.98 2.14
C GLN A 312 14.88 9.64 2.64
N VAL A 313 15.75 9.68 3.63
CA VAL A 313 16.44 8.49 4.11
C VAL A 313 16.30 8.27 5.61
N ARG A 314 16.61 7.04 6.00
CA ARG A 314 16.91 6.66 7.37
C ARG A 314 18.27 5.99 7.40
N ILE A 315 19.11 6.40 8.32
CA ILE A 315 20.47 5.88 8.47
C ILE A 315 20.59 5.33 9.88
N ALA A 316 20.78 4.02 9.99
CA ALA A 316 21.04 3.39 11.29
C ALA A 316 22.41 3.80 11.80
N THR A 317 22.52 4.11 13.08
CA THR A 317 23.78 4.42 13.74
C THR A 317 23.87 3.75 15.11
N LYS A 318 25.06 3.64 15.63
CA LYS A 318 25.35 3.01 16.92
C LYS A 318 26.13 3.98 17.81
N GLU A 319 25.80 3.97 19.08
CA GLU A 319 26.44 4.81 20.10
C GLU A 319 27.89 4.39 20.33
N ASP A 320 28.14 3.06 20.37
CA ASP A 320 29.46 2.48 20.55
C ASP A 320 29.95 1.80 19.26
N SER A 321 31.12 2.18 18.80
CA SER A 321 31.77 1.55 17.62
C SER A 321 32.07 0.05 17.80
N LYS A 322 32.12 -0.45 19.04
CA LYS A 322 32.31 -1.87 19.36
C LYS A 322 31.02 -2.70 19.21
N SER A 323 29.85 -2.05 19.30
CA SER A 323 28.56 -2.76 19.10
C SER A 323 28.34 -3.08 17.64
N SER A 324 27.87 -4.29 17.35
CA SER A 324 27.41 -4.68 16.01
C SER A 324 26.03 -4.13 15.68
N ASP A 325 25.19 -3.93 16.69
CA ASP A 325 23.79 -3.59 16.54
C ASP A 325 23.54 -2.08 16.62
N PRO A 326 22.70 -1.53 15.74
CA PRO A 326 22.33 -0.12 15.80
C PRO A 326 21.43 0.15 17.02
N THR A 327 21.66 1.29 17.68
CA THR A 327 20.84 1.75 18.82
C THR A 327 19.92 2.90 18.44
N HIS A 328 20.33 3.70 17.45
CA HIS A 328 19.63 4.91 17.03
C HIS A 328 19.61 5.02 15.50
N TYR A 329 18.92 6.02 14.98
CA TYR A 329 18.89 6.35 13.56
C TYR A 329 18.67 7.84 13.33
N LEU A 330 19.21 8.32 12.19
CA LEU A 330 18.89 9.64 11.63
C LEU A 330 17.69 9.51 10.68
N LYS A 331 16.92 10.57 10.61
CA LYS A 331 15.83 10.75 9.65
C LYS A 331 15.99 12.08 8.99
N GLY A 332 15.99 12.16 7.67
CA GLY A 332 16.06 13.42 6.98
C GLY A 332 16.09 13.32 5.48
N MET A 333 16.23 14.48 4.83
CA MET A 333 16.43 14.61 3.41
C MET A 333 17.94 14.62 3.10
N ALA A 334 18.42 13.55 2.49
CA ALA A 334 19.79 13.42 2.05
C ALA A 334 20.01 14.20 0.73
N LEU A 335 21.07 14.96 0.66
CA LEU A 335 21.58 15.67 -0.52
C LEU A 335 23.10 15.76 -0.43
N TYR A 336 23.78 16.02 -1.55
CA TYR A 336 25.22 16.20 -1.50
C TYR A 336 25.61 17.58 -0.94
N GLY A 337 26.54 17.58 0.04
CA GLY A 337 27.15 18.79 0.59
C GLY A 337 28.36 19.28 -0.22
N ASP A 338 28.91 20.42 0.18
CA ASP A 338 30.17 20.94 -0.34
C ASP A 338 31.33 20.21 0.36
N ASP A 339 32.31 19.67 -0.39
CA ASP A 339 33.40 18.86 0.15
C ASP A 339 34.21 19.56 1.23
N LYS A 340 34.34 20.89 1.14
CA LYS A 340 35.07 21.72 2.12
C LYS A 340 34.38 21.80 3.50
N ASP A 341 33.07 21.49 3.58
CA ASP A 341 32.30 21.52 4.83
C ASP A 341 32.54 20.26 5.68
N PHE A 342 33.18 19.23 5.13
CA PHE A 342 33.40 17.95 5.81
C PHE A 342 34.80 17.89 6.44
N PRO A 343 34.89 17.85 7.79
CA PRO A 343 36.15 17.57 8.48
C PRO A 343 36.75 16.20 8.11
N PRO A 344 38.04 15.97 8.36
CA PRO A 344 38.64 14.66 8.16
C PRO A 344 37.89 13.55 8.94
N GLY A 345 37.54 12.47 8.25
CA GLY A 345 36.82 11.33 8.83
C GLY A 345 35.30 11.48 8.93
N VAL A 346 34.75 12.64 8.60
CA VAL A 346 33.32 12.90 8.53
C VAL A 346 32.84 12.79 7.09
N ASP A 347 31.78 12.00 6.88
CA ASP A 347 31.17 11.81 5.56
C ASP A 347 29.70 12.23 5.51
N ILE A 348 29.10 12.46 6.69
CA ILE A 348 27.69 12.81 6.86
C ILE A 348 27.59 14.00 7.80
N ILE A 349 26.86 15.06 7.39
CA ILE A 349 26.50 16.19 8.25
C ILE A 349 24.98 16.18 8.43
N PHE A 350 24.54 16.09 9.68
CA PHE A 350 23.11 16.15 10.04
C PHE A 350 22.77 17.54 10.59
N ASN A 351 21.87 18.24 9.91
CA ASN A 351 21.43 19.58 10.31
C ASN A 351 20.20 19.48 11.24
N THR A 352 20.22 20.18 12.35
CA THR A 352 19.15 20.18 13.34
C THR A 352 18.85 21.56 13.90
N ASN A 353 17.61 21.80 14.28
CA ASN A 353 17.18 23.01 14.99
C ASN A 353 17.46 22.96 16.49
N LYS A 354 18.02 21.85 16.99
CA LYS A 354 18.31 21.68 18.41
C LYS A 354 19.51 22.54 18.83
N PRO A 355 19.49 23.08 20.06
CA PRO A 355 20.58 23.89 20.57
C PRO A 355 21.85 23.06 20.79
N LYS A 356 22.99 23.73 20.68
CA LYS A 356 24.30 23.13 20.95
C LYS A 356 24.35 22.56 22.38
N GLY A 357 24.89 21.35 22.53
CA GLY A 357 24.92 20.63 23.80
C GLY A 357 23.75 19.64 23.99
N THR A 358 22.77 19.61 23.07
CA THR A 358 21.79 18.51 23.04
C THR A 358 22.52 17.20 22.76
N ALA A 359 22.25 16.18 23.60
CA ALA A 359 22.89 14.86 23.45
C ALA A 359 22.56 14.25 22.08
N GLU A 360 23.54 13.67 21.42
CA GLU A 360 23.34 12.98 20.15
C GLU A 360 22.50 11.71 20.37
N PHE A 361 22.86 10.94 21.38
CA PHE A 361 22.19 9.70 21.77
C PHE A 361 21.40 9.89 23.07
N GLY A 362 20.15 9.44 23.11
CA GLY A 362 19.30 9.58 24.26
C GLY A 362 18.09 8.64 24.21
N LYS A 363 17.34 8.60 25.31
CA LYS A 363 16.20 7.69 25.45
C LYS A 363 14.97 8.12 24.68
N SER A 364 14.87 9.38 24.30
CA SER A 364 13.72 9.93 23.56
C SER A 364 14.16 10.81 22.40
N SER A 365 13.33 10.88 21.35
CA SER A 365 13.57 11.74 20.19
C SER A 365 13.47 13.25 20.50
N ASP A 366 12.92 13.60 21.66
CA ASP A 366 12.72 14.99 22.06
C ASP A 366 13.96 15.53 22.80
N THR A 367 14.67 14.65 23.50
CA THR A 367 15.86 14.98 24.30
C THR A 367 17.18 14.64 23.60
N SER A 368 17.16 14.02 22.41
CA SER A 368 18.36 13.65 21.66
C SER A 368 18.27 14.05 20.20
N VAL A 369 19.41 14.16 19.54
CA VAL A 369 19.51 14.47 18.13
C VAL A 369 19.10 13.25 17.29
N PHE A 370 19.67 12.10 17.57
CA PHE A 370 19.33 10.84 16.91
C PHE A 370 18.13 10.19 17.56
N LYS A 371 17.30 9.55 16.75
CA LYS A 371 16.08 8.89 17.23
C LYS A 371 16.39 7.49 17.72
N PRO A 372 16.00 7.09 18.94
CA PRO A 372 16.23 5.74 19.44
C PRO A 372 15.41 4.73 18.61
N ILE A 373 16.01 3.57 18.33
CA ILE A 373 15.34 2.45 17.70
C ILE A 373 14.41 1.83 18.73
N LYS A 374 13.12 1.77 18.42
CA LYS A 374 12.13 1.12 19.27
C LYS A 374 12.34 -0.39 19.25
N LYS A 375 12.55 -0.98 20.43
CA LYS A 375 12.80 -2.42 20.59
C LYS A 375 11.58 -3.29 20.34
N ASP A 376 10.40 -2.68 20.19
CA ASP A 376 9.17 -3.43 20.03
C ASP A 376 9.00 -3.92 18.61
N ALA A 377 8.77 -5.16 18.55
CA ALA A 377 7.84 -5.83 17.70
C ALA A 377 8.28 -6.27 16.31
N ASP A 378 9.14 -5.63 15.60
CA ASP A 378 9.53 -6.13 14.28
C ASP A 378 11.03 -5.98 14.04
N PRO A 379 11.81 -7.03 14.27
CA PRO A 379 13.25 -7.00 14.03
C PRO A 379 13.59 -6.75 12.55
N THR A 380 12.64 -6.90 11.64
CA THR A 380 12.81 -6.59 10.21
C THR A 380 12.58 -5.11 9.88
N ASN A 381 12.08 -4.30 10.84
CA ASN A 381 11.93 -2.86 10.67
C ASN A 381 12.25 -2.11 11.99
N PRO A 382 13.52 -2.01 12.35
CA PRO A 382 13.95 -1.40 13.61
C PRO A 382 13.65 0.11 13.68
N PHE A 383 13.43 0.79 12.54
CA PHE A 383 13.17 2.23 12.53
C PHE A 383 11.73 2.60 12.89
N GLY A 384 10.81 1.65 12.98
CA GLY A 384 9.40 1.94 13.21
C GLY A 384 8.74 2.78 12.12
N ALA A 385 9.42 3.00 10.99
CA ALA A 385 9.01 3.88 9.90
C ALA A 385 8.64 3.10 8.66
N THR A 386 7.82 3.73 7.84
CA THR A 386 7.50 3.26 6.51
C THR A 386 8.68 3.45 5.57
N ILE A 387 9.25 2.36 5.06
CA ILE A 387 10.20 2.37 3.97
C ILE A 387 9.41 1.98 2.72
N LYS A 388 9.38 2.83 1.71
CA LYS A 388 8.51 2.64 0.53
C LYS A 388 8.94 1.46 -0.35
N ASP A 389 10.23 1.26 -0.46
CA ASP A 389 10.75 0.16 -1.24
C ASP A 389 10.98 -1.02 -0.32
N ASP A 390 10.23 -2.04 -0.59
CA ASP A 390 10.38 -3.39 -0.17
C ASP A 390 9.84 -3.86 1.16
N LYS A 391 9.59 -5.02 0.99
CA LYS A 391 9.24 -6.18 1.79
C LYS A 391 10.19 -6.39 2.96
N TYR A 392 11.47 -5.97 2.82
CA TYR A 392 12.54 -6.13 3.80
C TYR A 392 13.53 -4.97 3.71
N LEU A 393 14.08 -4.58 4.85
CA LEU A 393 15.05 -3.47 4.94
C LEU A 393 16.25 -3.61 4.01
N VAL A 394 16.68 -4.83 3.77
CA VAL A 394 17.82 -5.13 2.87
C VAL A 394 17.61 -4.63 1.46
N ARG A 395 16.37 -4.65 0.95
CA ARG A 395 16.08 -4.17 -0.40
C ARG A 395 15.85 -2.67 -0.47
N ALA A 396 15.49 -2.04 0.65
CA ALA A 396 15.44 -0.59 0.74
C ALA A 396 16.84 0.04 0.74
N GLN A 397 17.86 -0.73 1.09
CA GLN A 397 19.26 -0.30 1.00
C GLN A 397 19.78 -0.53 -0.41
N ARG A 398 20.41 0.50 -0.98
CA ARG A 398 21.10 0.36 -2.26
C ARG A 398 22.32 -0.55 -2.12
N HIS A 399 22.74 -1.14 -3.23
CA HIS A 399 23.97 -1.91 -3.32
C HIS A 399 24.95 -1.16 -4.23
N TYR A 400 26.21 -1.32 -3.92
CA TYR A 400 27.31 -0.80 -4.73
C TYR A 400 28.37 -1.90 -4.91
N ILE A 401 29.22 -1.75 -5.91
CA ILE A 401 30.38 -2.63 -6.11
C ILE A 401 31.58 -1.92 -5.50
N ASP A 402 32.24 -2.57 -4.55
CA ASP A 402 33.42 -2.04 -3.89
C ASP A 402 34.68 -2.12 -4.78
N LYS A 403 35.80 -1.61 -4.29
CA LYS A 403 37.09 -1.61 -5.01
C LYS A 403 37.64 -3.01 -5.33
N ASN A 404 37.14 -4.04 -4.64
CA ASN A 404 37.51 -5.45 -4.83
C ASN A 404 36.56 -6.15 -5.81
N GLY A 405 35.54 -5.46 -6.36
CA GLY A 405 34.53 -6.03 -7.24
C GLY A 405 33.41 -6.76 -6.49
N GLU A 406 33.36 -6.67 -5.16
CA GLU A 406 32.33 -7.31 -4.34
C GLU A 406 31.09 -6.41 -4.19
N ARG A 407 29.92 -7.06 -4.21
CA ARG A 407 28.64 -6.37 -3.98
C ARG A 407 28.46 -6.08 -2.49
N GLN A 408 28.43 -4.80 -2.15
CA GLN A 408 28.28 -4.29 -0.80
C GLN A 408 26.92 -3.61 -0.62
N GLN A 409 26.46 -3.54 0.63
CA GLN A 409 25.22 -2.90 1.00
C GLN A 409 25.47 -1.46 1.46
N SER A 410 24.70 -0.50 0.93
CA SER A 410 24.70 0.90 1.38
C SER A 410 24.15 1.03 2.81
N VAL A 411 24.54 2.07 3.53
CA VAL A 411 23.96 2.41 4.85
C VAL A 411 22.67 3.25 4.72
N LEU A 412 22.33 3.72 3.51
CA LEU A 412 21.12 4.52 3.24
C LEU A 412 19.91 3.62 3.08
N ASN A 413 18.89 3.80 3.94
CA ASN A 413 17.57 3.19 3.76
C ASN A 413 16.65 4.24 3.15
N ILE A 414 16.30 4.05 1.88
CA ILE A 414 15.52 5.00 1.09
C ILE A 414 14.04 4.92 1.51
N VAL A 415 13.46 6.03 1.93
CA VAL A 415 12.04 6.17 2.26
C VAL A 415 11.28 6.71 1.05
N ASN A 416 11.82 7.74 0.42
CA ASN A 416 11.29 8.35 -0.79
C ASN A 416 12.44 8.99 -1.57
N GLU A 417 12.39 8.96 -2.89
CA GLU A 417 13.43 9.53 -3.73
C GLU A 417 12.86 10.37 -4.87
N GLU A 418 13.74 11.05 -5.55
CA GLU A 418 13.44 11.84 -6.73
C GLU A 418 12.53 11.07 -7.71
N GLY A 419 11.55 11.76 -8.29
CA GLY A 419 10.52 11.18 -9.16
C GLY A 419 9.25 10.71 -8.45
N ASN A 420 9.23 10.59 -7.11
CA ASN A 420 8.11 10.03 -6.35
C ASN A 420 7.32 11.07 -5.52
N TRP A 421 7.52 12.36 -5.75
CA TRP A 421 6.90 13.42 -4.93
C TRP A 421 5.59 13.98 -5.49
N GLY A 422 5.12 13.51 -6.66
CA GLY A 422 4.08 14.16 -7.46
C GLY A 422 2.62 13.77 -7.20
N GLU A 423 2.31 12.83 -6.28
CA GLU A 423 0.96 12.22 -6.18
C GLU A 423 -0.16 13.16 -5.68
N TRP A 424 0.16 14.27 -5.00
CA TRP A 424 -0.82 15.15 -4.33
C TRP A 424 -1.39 16.26 -5.22
N ALA A 425 -0.90 16.41 -6.45
CA ALA A 425 -1.17 17.56 -7.30
C ALA A 425 -2.51 17.54 -8.04
N LYS A 426 -3.29 16.46 -7.97
CA LYS A 426 -4.44 16.24 -8.86
C LYS A 426 -5.75 16.93 -8.46
N THR A 427 -5.85 17.48 -7.24
CA THR A 427 -7.07 18.10 -6.73
C THR A 427 -6.76 19.25 -5.76
N LEU A 428 -7.73 20.11 -5.52
CA LEU A 428 -7.71 21.09 -4.44
C LEU A 428 -8.58 20.60 -3.27
N SER A 429 -8.05 20.66 -2.05
CA SER A 429 -8.83 20.32 -0.85
C SER A 429 -9.92 21.34 -0.57
N SER A 430 -11.05 20.88 -0.01
CA SER A 430 -12.09 21.79 0.46
C SER A 430 -11.59 22.73 1.56
N GLN A 431 -10.65 22.29 2.40
CA GLN A 431 -10.03 23.09 3.45
C GLN A 431 -9.30 24.33 2.91
N PHE A 432 -8.65 24.25 1.76
CA PHE A 432 -8.04 25.38 1.08
C PHE A 432 -9.07 26.17 0.27
N LEU A 433 -9.80 25.47 -0.61
CA LEU A 433 -10.64 26.11 -1.61
C LEU A 433 -11.82 26.88 -0.97
N SER A 434 -12.41 26.38 0.13
CA SER A 434 -13.52 27.04 0.83
C SER A 434 -13.16 28.41 1.41
N LYS A 435 -11.88 28.69 1.59
CA LYS A 435 -11.34 29.95 2.13
C LYS A 435 -10.92 30.94 1.03
N GLN A 436 -11.22 30.61 -0.21
CA GLN A 436 -10.95 31.45 -1.38
C GLN A 436 -12.21 32.20 -1.83
N ARG A 437 -12.08 33.07 -2.85
CA ARG A 437 -13.21 33.84 -3.41
C ARG A 437 -14.27 32.89 -3.98
N PRO A 438 -15.60 33.22 -3.82
CA PRO A 438 -16.68 32.37 -4.33
C PRO A 438 -16.57 32.07 -5.84
N SER A 439 -16.08 33.02 -6.64
CA SER A 439 -15.84 32.80 -8.08
C SER A 439 -14.85 31.68 -8.38
N LEU A 440 -13.75 31.61 -7.64
CA LEU A 440 -12.77 30.53 -7.77
C LEU A 440 -13.35 29.19 -7.30
N ILE A 441 -14.08 29.18 -6.17
CA ILE A 441 -14.77 27.98 -5.67
C ILE A 441 -15.72 27.45 -6.75
N GLN A 442 -16.59 28.30 -7.30
CA GLN A 442 -17.56 27.91 -8.33
C GLN A 442 -16.87 27.38 -9.59
N GLN A 443 -15.79 28.01 -10.03
CA GLN A 443 -15.05 27.60 -11.22
C GLN A 443 -14.42 26.20 -11.00
N GLN A 444 -13.73 25.98 -9.87
CA GLN A 444 -13.01 24.73 -9.64
C GLN A 444 -13.96 23.55 -9.34
N LEU A 445 -15.09 23.79 -8.67
CA LEU A 445 -16.08 22.73 -8.42
C LEU A 445 -16.87 22.41 -9.70
N LYS A 446 -17.19 23.44 -10.53
CA LYS A 446 -17.79 23.20 -11.85
C LYS A 446 -16.85 22.35 -12.73
N GLU A 447 -15.57 22.70 -12.78
CA GLU A 447 -14.56 21.96 -13.53
C GLU A 447 -14.40 20.52 -13.02
N ALA A 448 -14.39 20.32 -11.70
CA ALA A 448 -14.35 18.99 -11.11
C ALA A 448 -15.57 18.13 -11.49
N TYR A 449 -16.77 18.72 -11.53
CA TYR A 449 -17.98 18.05 -11.99
C TYR A 449 -17.92 17.73 -13.48
N ASP A 450 -17.50 18.68 -14.32
CA ASP A 450 -17.41 18.51 -15.77
C ASP A 450 -16.43 17.39 -16.14
N ILE A 451 -15.29 17.29 -15.43
CA ILE A 451 -14.34 16.18 -15.58
C ILE A 451 -15.03 14.84 -15.28
N ARG A 452 -15.79 14.75 -14.20
CA ARG A 452 -16.51 13.53 -13.83
C ARG A 452 -17.60 13.19 -14.84
N LYS A 453 -18.33 14.18 -15.34
CA LYS A 453 -19.35 13.97 -16.36
C LYS A 453 -18.74 13.46 -17.68
N ASP A 454 -17.62 14.04 -18.10
CA ASP A 454 -16.88 13.58 -19.28
C ASP A 454 -16.41 12.12 -19.09
N GLU A 455 -15.87 11.78 -17.91
CA GLU A 455 -15.46 10.42 -17.58
C GLU A 455 -16.62 9.42 -17.59
N PHE A 456 -17.80 9.81 -17.06
CA PHE A 456 -19.01 9.00 -17.14
C PHE A 456 -19.40 8.72 -18.59
N ASP A 457 -19.41 9.76 -19.43
CA ASP A 457 -19.79 9.66 -20.84
C ASP A 457 -18.80 8.80 -21.62
N GLU A 458 -17.50 8.89 -21.32
CA GLU A 458 -16.45 8.01 -21.88
C GLU A 458 -16.63 6.54 -21.47
N ILE A 459 -16.83 6.26 -20.17
CA ILE A 459 -17.05 4.89 -19.69
C ILE A 459 -18.32 4.31 -20.32
N ASN A 460 -19.34 5.13 -20.51
CA ASN A 460 -20.60 4.68 -21.10
C ASN A 460 -20.46 4.21 -22.56
N LYS A 461 -19.49 4.73 -23.30
CA LYS A 461 -19.18 4.33 -24.69
C LYS A 461 -18.35 3.05 -24.80
N LEU A 462 -17.81 2.51 -23.70
CA LEU A 462 -16.97 1.33 -23.74
C LEU A 462 -17.70 0.12 -24.30
N THR A 463 -17.01 -0.62 -25.17
CA THR A 463 -17.58 -1.77 -25.90
C THR A 463 -17.54 -3.07 -25.11
N ASN A 464 -16.58 -3.21 -24.17
CA ASN A 464 -16.45 -4.41 -23.35
C ASN A 464 -17.32 -4.31 -22.09
N PRO A 465 -18.35 -5.17 -21.90
CA PRO A 465 -19.31 -5.05 -20.80
C PRO A 465 -18.67 -5.29 -19.43
N ALA A 466 -17.67 -6.17 -19.31
CA ALA A 466 -17.00 -6.41 -18.02
C ALA A 466 -16.17 -5.20 -17.60
N VAL A 467 -15.42 -4.60 -18.53
CA VAL A 467 -14.64 -3.38 -18.28
C VAL A 467 -15.57 -2.20 -17.98
N LYS A 468 -16.65 -2.05 -18.77
CA LYS A 468 -17.68 -1.01 -18.54
C LYS A 468 -18.28 -1.11 -17.15
N SER A 469 -18.78 -2.29 -16.75
CA SER A 469 -19.36 -2.51 -15.41
C SER A 469 -18.36 -2.26 -14.30
N LYS A 470 -17.11 -2.71 -14.45
CA LYS A 470 -16.05 -2.52 -13.44
C LYS A 470 -15.71 -1.04 -13.26
N LEU A 471 -15.46 -0.32 -14.36
CA LEU A 471 -15.14 1.10 -14.32
C LEU A 471 -16.32 1.93 -13.81
N MET A 472 -17.54 1.63 -14.27
CA MET A 472 -18.73 2.35 -13.85
C MET A 472 -19.06 2.14 -12.37
N SER A 473 -18.84 0.93 -11.82
CA SER A 473 -18.95 0.69 -10.37
C SER A 473 -17.91 1.49 -9.58
N SER A 474 -16.64 1.47 -10.00
CA SER A 474 -15.59 2.25 -9.34
C SER A 474 -15.89 3.74 -9.43
N PHE A 475 -16.33 4.22 -10.59
CA PHE A 475 -16.71 5.60 -10.83
C PHE A 475 -17.85 6.07 -9.90
N ALA A 476 -18.88 5.22 -9.69
CA ALA A 476 -19.97 5.53 -8.77
C ALA A 476 -19.47 5.71 -7.32
N ASP A 477 -18.56 4.83 -6.87
CA ASP A 477 -17.96 4.94 -5.54
C ASP A 477 -17.04 6.18 -5.43
N ASP A 478 -16.31 6.52 -6.50
CA ASP A 478 -15.46 7.72 -6.57
C ASP A 478 -16.30 9.01 -6.54
N CYS A 479 -17.48 9.04 -7.19
CA CYS A 479 -18.42 10.17 -7.13
C CYS A 479 -19.01 10.34 -5.72
N ASP A 480 -19.41 9.23 -5.07
CA ASP A 480 -19.89 9.28 -3.69
C ASP A 480 -18.78 9.79 -2.73
N SER A 481 -17.56 9.31 -2.90
CA SER A 481 -16.39 9.77 -2.14
C SER A 481 -16.08 11.25 -2.41
N ALA A 482 -16.14 11.68 -3.67
CA ALA A 482 -15.91 13.09 -4.04
C ALA A 482 -16.96 14.02 -3.44
N ALA A 483 -18.23 13.60 -3.36
CA ALA A 483 -19.30 14.34 -2.70
C ALA A 483 -19.04 14.50 -1.19
N VAL A 484 -18.49 13.50 -0.51
CA VAL A 484 -18.11 13.58 0.91
C VAL A 484 -16.92 14.51 1.13
N HIS A 485 -15.87 14.36 0.32
CA HIS A 485 -14.63 15.11 0.49
C HIS A 485 -14.64 16.51 -0.14
N LEU A 486 -15.61 16.84 -0.96
CA LEU A 486 -15.82 18.17 -1.56
C LEU A 486 -14.57 18.72 -2.29
N LYS A 487 -13.80 17.85 -2.97
CA LYS A 487 -12.55 18.23 -3.64
C LYS A 487 -12.85 18.97 -4.94
N GLY A 488 -12.16 20.11 -5.14
CA GLY A 488 -12.18 20.86 -6.40
C GLY A 488 -11.17 20.31 -7.43
N ALA A 489 -11.34 20.73 -8.69
CA ALA A 489 -10.34 20.46 -9.72
C ALA A 489 -9.01 21.14 -9.42
N SER A 490 -7.92 20.59 -9.94
CA SER A 490 -6.60 21.22 -9.87
C SER A 490 -6.57 22.50 -10.72
N LEU A 491 -5.77 23.44 -10.28
CA LEU A 491 -5.43 24.61 -11.11
C LEU A 491 -4.39 24.21 -12.17
N PRO A 492 -4.33 24.92 -13.31
CA PRO A 492 -3.35 24.65 -14.34
C PRO A 492 -1.92 24.68 -13.78
N ARG A 493 -1.10 23.73 -14.21
CA ARG A 493 0.31 23.62 -13.82
C ARG A 493 0.57 23.57 -12.31
N GLN A 494 -0.46 23.26 -11.47
CA GLN A 494 -0.21 23.00 -10.06
C GLN A 494 0.57 21.68 -9.89
N ARG A 495 1.60 21.70 -9.05
CA ARG A 495 2.45 20.53 -8.78
C ARG A 495 2.76 20.39 -7.29
N SER A 496 2.81 19.14 -6.82
CA SER A 496 3.36 18.84 -5.51
C SER A 496 4.87 18.67 -5.64
N GLN A 497 5.63 19.39 -4.83
CA GLN A 497 7.09 19.40 -4.89
C GLN A 497 7.67 19.34 -3.49
N VAL A 498 8.75 18.59 -3.31
CA VAL A 498 9.47 18.56 -2.04
C VAL A 498 10.24 19.88 -1.86
N ILE A 499 10.29 20.37 -0.63
CA ILE A 499 11.04 21.58 -0.32
C ILE A 499 12.46 21.27 0.13
N LEU A 500 13.40 22.05 -0.37
CA LEU A 500 14.80 22.03 0.01
C LEU A 500 15.23 23.43 0.49
N PRO A 501 16.17 23.54 1.44
CA PRO A 501 16.56 24.82 2.02
C PRO A 501 17.44 25.64 1.08
N ALA A 502 17.15 26.94 0.99
CA ALA A 502 17.97 27.93 0.30
C ALA A 502 18.05 29.22 1.11
N PRO A 503 18.82 29.26 2.21
CA PRO A 503 18.92 30.43 3.10
C PRO A 503 19.56 31.65 2.45
N TRP A 504 20.18 31.51 1.28
CA TRP A 504 20.76 32.59 0.49
C TRP A 504 19.78 33.30 -0.46
N LEU A 505 18.61 32.69 -0.73
CA LEU A 505 17.55 33.32 -1.52
C LEU A 505 16.85 34.42 -0.71
N LYS A 506 16.15 35.35 -1.39
CA LYS A 506 15.21 36.22 -0.71
C LYS A 506 13.98 35.45 -0.25
N GLU A 507 13.33 35.89 0.82
CA GLU A 507 12.13 35.23 1.39
C GLU A 507 11.01 35.05 0.36
N ASN A 508 10.87 35.96 -0.59
CA ASN A 508 9.84 35.92 -1.64
C ASN A 508 10.35 35.32 -2.96
N GLU A 509 11.50 34.64 -2.97
CA GLU A 509 12.03 33.93 -4.13
C GLU A 509 11.92 32.43 -3.96
N ILE A 510 11.70 31.71 -5.06
CA ILE A 510 11.67 30.26 -5.15
C ILE A 510 12.45 29.82 -6.40
N VAL A 511 13.26 28.74 -6.28
CA VAL A 511 13.78 28.04 -7.45
C VAL A 511 12.85 26.88 -7.74
N ALA A 512 12.26 26.88 -8.93
CA ALA A 512 11.22 25.92 -9.34
C ALA A 512 11.24 25.74 -10.86
N PHE A 513 11.96 24.74 -11.35
CA PHE A 513 12.24 24.57 -12.79
C PHE A 513 11.03 24.16 -13.64
N ASN A 514 9.90 23.79 -13.02
CA ASN A 514 8.63 23.58 -13.72
C ASN A 514 7.97 24.91 -14.18
N TYR A 515 8.49 26.05 -13.72
CA TYR A 515 7.89 27.37 -13.95
C TYR A 515 8.91 28.29 -14.63
N LYS A 516 8.39 29.33 -15.30
CA LYS A 516 9.26 30.29 -16.01
C LYS A 516 9.95 31.24 -15.00
N ASP A 517 11.16 31.63 -15.32
CA ASP A 517 11.87 32.63 -14.54
C ASP A 517 11.05 33.94 -14.48
N GLY A 518 10.92 34.54 -13.29
CA GLY A 518 10.10 35.71 -13.03
C GLY A 518 8.59 35.43 -12.83
N GLU A 519 8.11 34.20 -13.04
CA GLU A 519 6.70 33.83 -12.84
C GLU A 519 6.31 33.95 -11.36
N LYS A 520 5.06 34.40 -11.11
CA LYS A 520 4.48 34.45 -9.76
C LYS A 520 3.82 33.10 -9.44
N VAL A 521 4.19 32.51 -8.32
CA VAL A 521 3.60 31.24 -7.84
C VAL A 521 3.24 31.33 -6.37
N VAL A 522 2.28 30.48 -5.96
CA VAL A 522 1.87 30.33 -4.56
C VAL A 522 2.21 28.92 -4.09
N GLY A 523 2.87 28.82 -2.94
CA GLY A 523 3.14 27.58 -2.23
C GLY A 523 2.13 27.36 -1.11
N ILE A 524 1.59 26.13 -1.01
CA ILE A 524 0.60 25.76 -0.01
C ILE A 524 0.99 24.41 0.60
N ARG A 525 1.05 24.35 1.93
CA ARG A 525 1.24 23.11 2.69
C ARG A 525 -0.06 22.69 3.37
N TYR A 526 -0.30 21.39 3.50
CA TYR A 526 -1.42 20.85 4.28
C TYR A 526 -0.94 20.26 5.61
N PRO A 527 -1.69 20.47 6.71
CA PRO A 527 -2.98 21.15 6.83
C PRO A 527 -2.84 22.67 6.64
N HIS A 528 -3.91 23.33 6.09
CA HIS A 528 -3.89 24.74 5.74
C HIS A 528 -4.97 25.49 6.52
N ALA A 529 -4.55 26.41 7.39
CA ALA A 529 -5.49 27.16 8.23
C ALA A 529 -6.14 28.33 7.49
N GLY A 530 -5.43 28.98 6.57
CA GLY A 530 -5.99 30.11 5.83
C GLY A 530 -5.02 30.76 4.84
N PRO A 531 -5.50 31.77 4.07
CA PRO A 531 -4.68 32.49 3.08
C PRO A 531 -3.40 33.15 3.64
N PHE A 532 -3.33 33.34 4.95
CA PHE A 532 -2.17 33.90 5.65
C PHE A 532 -1.01 32.91 5.82
N GLU A 533 -1.25 31.61 5.62
CA GLU A 533 -0.21 30.56 5.60
C GLU A 533 0.30 30.26 4.20
N ALA A 534 -0.28 30.86 3.16
CA ALA A 534 0.22 30.65 1.80
C ALA A 534 1.50 31.47 1.55
N GLY A 535 2.49 30.88 0.92
CA GLY A 535 3.72 31.53 0.48
C GLY A 535 3.54 32.11 -0.92
N GLU A 536 3.77 33.41 -1.10
CA GLU A 536 3.80 34.05 -2.42
C GLU A 536 5.26 34.23 -2.86
N PHE A 537 5.59 33.73 -4.05
CA PHE A 537 6.95 33.72 -4.54
C PHE A 537 7.07 34.27 -5.97
N THR A 538 8.27 34.78 -6.28
CA THR A 538 8.75 35.01 -7.63
C THR A 538 9.78 33.90 -7.97
N VAL A 539 9.62 33.24 -9.10
CA VAL A 539 10.52 32.19 -9.55
C VAL A 539 11.86 32.81 -9.95
N ASN A 540 12.96 32.35 -9.35
CA ASN A 540 14.32 32.75 -9.64
C ASN A 540 15.16 31.54 -10.09
N ASN A 541 14.96 31.09 -11.32
CA ASN A 541 15.69 29.95 -11.89
C ASN A 541 17.09 30.32 -12.40
N ARG A 542 17.54 31.57 -12.17
CA ARG A 542 18.90 32.02 -12.52
C ARG A 542 19.92 31.81 -11.42
N ASP A 543 19.47 31.47 -10.20
CA ASP A 543 20.34 31.19 -9.07
C ASP A 543 21.29 30.04 -9.40
N LYS A 544 22.60 30.34 -9.40
CA LYS A 544 23.64 29.37 -9.78
C LYS A 544 23.79 28.25 -8.77
N LYS A 545 23.76 28.60 -7.46
CA LYS A 545 23.94 27.62 -6.38
C LYS A 545 22.79 26.61 -6.32
N ALA A 546 21.56 27.07 -6.50
CA ALA A 546 20.42 26.18 -6.58
C ALA A 546 20.47 25.28 -7.84
N LYS A 547 20.91 25.84 -8.98
CA LYS A 547 21.15 25.03 -10.18
C LYS A 547 22.17 23.91 -9.95
N ASP A 548 23.28 24.22 -9.32
CA ASP A 548 24.34 23.24 -9.05
C ASP A 548 23.83 22.09 -8.14
N ILE A 549 22.92 22.39 -7.20
CA ILE A 549 22.30 21.40 -6.31
C ILE A 549 21.26 20.53 -7.05
N LEU A 550 20.48 21.15 -7.95
CA LEU A 550 19.34 20.50 -8.61
C LEU A 550 19.63 20.05 -10.05
N SER A 551 20.89 20.09 -10.50
CA SER A 551 21.31 19.62 -11.82
C SER A 551 22.12 18.34 -11.72
N ARG A 552 21.87 17.42 -12.64
CA ARG A 552 22.70 16.23 -12.83
C ARG A 552 23.94 16.55 -13.67
N PRO A 553 24.94 15.65 -13.66
CA PRO A 553 26.12 15.80 -14.50
C PRO A 553 25.82 15.91 -16.01
N ASP A 554 24.71 15.33 -16.47
CA ASP A 554 24.23 15.42 -17.86
C ASP A 554 23.49 16.72 -18.18
N GLY A 555 23.37 17.63 -17.21
CA GLY A 555 22.66 18.91 -17.32
C GLY A 555 21.14 18.81 -17.15
N THR A 556 20.58 17.65 -16.88
CA THR A 556 19.15 17.53 -16.58
C THR A 556 18.83 18.06 -15.19
N LEU A 557 17.67 18.74 -15.07
CA LEU A 557 17.23 19.40 -13.85
C LEU A 557 16.20 18.54 -13.10
N ALA A 558 16.24 18.60 -11.77
CA ALA A 558 15.19 18.03 -10.92
C ALA A 558 13.92 18.88 -11.03
N LEU A 559 12.79 18.24 -11.35
CA LEU A 559 11.51 18.91 -11.56
C LEU A 559 10.51 18.71 -10.42
N ASP A 560 10.77 17.81 -9.49
CA ASP A 560 9.86 17.47 -8.37
C ASP A 560 10.32 18.05 -7.02
N ALA A 561 11.34 18.93 -7.04
CA ALA A 561 11.80 19.69 -5.89
C ALA A 561 11.73 21.20 -6.16
N VAL A 562 11.63 21.96 -5.08
CA VAL A 562 11.80 23.42 -5.07
C VAL A 562 12.74 23.82 -3.96
N MET A 563 13.44 24.94 -4.15
CA MET A 563 14.27 25.53 -3.10
C MET A 563 13.66 26.83 -2.63
N ILE A 564 13.52 26.99 -1.31
CA ILE A 564 12.91 28.16 -0.67
C ILE A 564 13.70 28.62 0.54
N HIS A 565 13.50 29.88 0.93
CA HIS A 565 14.08 30.43 2.14
C HIS A 565 13.45 29.79 3.40
N PRO A 566 14.19 29.42 4.46
CA PRO A 566 13.68 28.77 5.67
C PRO A 566 12.56 29.53 6.38
N LYS A 567 12.62 30.86 6.44
CA LYS A 567 11.53 31.66 7.03
C LYS A 567 10.20 31.53 6.29
N MET A 568 10.24 31.30 4.98
CA MET A 568 9.00 31.07 4.22
C MET A 568 8.47 29.65 4.45
N ALA A 569 9.34 28.65 4.63
CA ALA A 569 8.94 27.31 5.06
C ALA A 569 8.21 27.38 6.41
N ALA A 570 8.78 28.09 7.39
CA ALA A 570 8.17 28.32 8.70
C ALA A 570 6.77 29.00 8.61
N LYS A 571 6.58 29.97 7.69
CA LYS A 571 5.28 30.59 7.43
C LYS A 571 4.23 29.58 6.93
N MET A 572 4.64 28.59 6.15
CA MET A 572 3.74 27.58 5.57
C MET A 572 3.48 26.44 6.55
N SER A 573 2.70 26.71 7.59
CA SER A 573 2.31 25.74 8.63
C SER A 573 3.50 25.04 9.31
N GLY A 574 4.62 25.77 9.50
CA GLY A 574 5.82 25.22 10.15
C GLY A 574 6.46 24.07 9.38
N ALA A 575 6.59 24.21 8.07
CA ALA A 575 7.28 23.21 7.23
C ALA A 575 8.75 23.09 7.60
N ASP A 576 9.26 21.86 7.60
CA ASP A 576 10.68 21.53 7.74
C ASP A 576 11.23 20.84 6.47
N PHE A 577 12.54 20.62 6.41
CA PHE A 577 13.19 20.06 5.23
C PHE A 577 13.49 18.55 5.34
N ASP A 578 12.77 17.83 6.18
CA ASP A 578 12.94 16.38 6.37
C ASP A 578 12.18 15.53 5.34
N GLY A 579 11.59 16.16 4.31
CA GLY A 579 10.78 15.54 3.27
C GLY A 579 9.38 16.14 3.15
N ASP A 580 9.13 17.30 3.72
CA ASP A 580 7.88 18.03 3.54
C ASP A 580 7.69 18.47 2.09
N THR A 581 6.42 18.49 1.67
CA THR A 581 6.02 18.88 0.31
C THR A 581 5.05 20.06 0.35
N ILE A 582 5.15 20.91 -0.65
CA ILE A 582 4.19 21.98 -0.88
C ILE A 582 3.53 21.83 -2.25
N LEU A 583 2.31 22.30 -2.36
CA LEU A 583 1.61 22.47 -3.61
C LEU A 583 1.98 23.83 -4.20
N VAL A 584 2.66 23.82 -5.36
CA VAL A 584 3.07 25.05 -6.06
C VAL A 584 2.09 25.30 -7.20
N ILE A 585 1.56 26.52 -7.27
CA ILE A 585 0.50 26.91 -8.22
C ILE A 585 0.85 28.27 -8.85
N PRO A 586 0.83 28.41 -10.20
CA PRO A 586 0.95 29.72 -10.86
C PRO A 586 -0.13 30.70 -10.43
N ASN A 587 0.24 31.94 -10.12
CA ASN A 587 -0.68 32.98 -9.64
C ASN A 587 -0.42 34.35 -10.26
N ASN A 588 0.02 34.40 -11.53
CA ASN A 588 0.28 35.66 -12.23
C ASN A 588 -0.99 36.55 -12.33
N ASP A 589 -2.16 35.92 -12.44
CA ASP A 589 -3.48 36.56 -12.53
C ASP A 589 -4.13 36.86 -11.15
N LYS A 590 -3.41 36.57 -10.05
CA LYS A 590 -3.86 36.78 -8.67
C LYS A 590 -5.21 36.11 -8.34
N ARG A 591 -5.52 35.00 -8.98
CA ARG A 591 -6.75 34.24 -8.73
C ARG A 591 -6.78 33.60 -7.35
N ILE A 592 -5.63 33.20 -6.81
CA ILE A 592 -5.48 32.71 -5.44
C ILE A 592 -5.27 33.91 -4.53
N THR A 593 -6.09 34.01 -3.50
CA THR A 593 -5.95 35.02 -2.45
C THR A 593 -4.84 34.56 -1.47
N VAL A 594 -3.82 35.40 -1.34
CA VAL A 594 -2.77 35.28 -0.34
C VAL A 594 -2.86 36.51 0.58
N ARG A 595 -2.61 36.30 1.88
CA ARG A 595 -2.62 37.38 2.89
C ARG A 595 -1.29 37.39 3.65
N PRO A 596 -0.88 38.51 4.21
CA PRO A 596 0.22 38.57 5.16
C PRO A 596 -0.05 37.62 6.33
N ALA A 597 1.02 37.13 6.97
CA ALA A 597 0.92 36.38 8.22
C ALA A 597 0.16 37.19 9.28
N LEU A 598 -0.66 36.51 10.09
CA LEU A 598 -1.39 37.18 11.19
C LEU A 598 -0.39 37.72 12.21
N PRO A 599 -0.52 39.02 12.61
CA PRO A 599 0.51 39.68 13.42
C PRO A 599 0.87 38.95 14.72
N GLY A 600 -0.11 38.42 15.42
CA GLY A 600 0.08 37.74 16.69
C GLY A 600 0.61 36.32 16.60
N LEU A 601 0.80 35.76 15.39
CA LEU A 601 1.43 34.44 15.22
C LEU A 601 2.97 34.55 15.13
N LYS A 602 3.51 35.72 14.78
CA LYS A 602 4.94 35.90 14.50
C LYS A 602 5.83 35.59 15.70
N ASP A 603 5.41 36.03 16.88
CA ASP A 603 6.17 35.92 18.12
C ASP A 603 5.54 34.92 19.09
N PHE A 604 4.59 34.09 18.62
CA PHE A 604 3.91 33.11 19.43
C PHE A 604 4.79 31.86 19.61
N SER A 605 5.16 31.57 20.89
CA SER A 605 5.80 30.31 21.26
C SER A 605 4.83 29.40 22.01
N THR A 606 4.81 28.13 21.67
CA THR A 606 4.05 27.10 22.37
C THR A 606 4.65 26.74 23.73
N ASP A 607 5.93 27.10 23.98
CA ASP A 607 6.66 26.78 25.23
C ASP A 607 6.01 27.37 26.48
N GLN A 608 5.26 28.49 26.35
CA GLN A 608 4.49 29.07 27.45
C GLN A 608 3.43 28.10 28.04
N TYR A 609 3.09 27.06 27.32
CA TYR A 609 2.15 26.01 27.75
C TYR A 609 2.85 24.72 28.18
N GLN A 610 4.17 24.72 28.36
CA GLN A 610 4.90 23.51 28.75
C GLN A 610 4.55 23.06 30.17
N LEU A 611 4.11 21.81 30.30
CA LEU A 611 3.88 21.16 31.58
C LEU A 611 5.22 20.78 32.24
N LYS A 612 5.23 20.63 33.58
CA LYS A 612 6.41 20.18 34.30
C LYS A 612 6.71 18.71 33.97
N GLU A 613 7.97 18.31 34.01
CA GLU A 613 8.36 16.91 33.77
C GLU A 613 7.72 15.94 34.79
N SER A 614 7.35 16.43 35.98
CA SER A 614 6.65 15.64 37.00
C SER A 614 5.19 15.37 36.70
N ASP A 615 4.60 16.10 35.77
CA ASP A 615 3.18 15.96 35.44
C ASP A 615 2.96 14.70 34.57
N PRO A 616 1.80 14.03 34.72
CA PRO A 616 1.47 12.89 33.88
C PRO A 616 1.48 13.23 32.37
N PRO A 617 1.71 12.26 31.48
CA PRO A 617 1.56 12.46 30.05
C PRO A 617 0.22 13.13 29.70
N VAL A 618 0.24 13.99 28.70
CA VAL A 618 -0.89 14.85 28.32
C VAL A 618 -2.17 14.07 27.98
N ASP A 619 -2.05 12.89 27.42
CA ASP A 619 -3.15 11.97 27.13
C ASP A 619 -3.81 11.40 28.40
N ILE A 620 -3.02 11.19 29.48
CA ILE A 620 -3.53 10.76 30.78
C ILE A 620 -4.04 11.94 31.62
N HIS A 621 -3.25 13.02 31.68
CA HIS A 621 -3.56 14.19 32.49
C HIS A 621 -4.82 14.92 32.05
N HIS A 622 -5.03 15.09 30.76
CA HIS A 622 -6.15 15.83 30.19
C HIS A 622 -7.11 15.00 29.31
N GLY A 623 -6.93 13.69 29.21
CA GLY A 623 -7.72 12.87 28.31
C GLY A 623 -7.55 13.29 26.84
N PHE A 624 -6.32 13.61 26.46
CA PHE A 624 -5.99 14.19 25.16
C PHE A 624 -6.05 13.14 24.04
N HIS A 625 -6.71 13.51 22.94
CA HIS A 625 -6.70 12.73 21.71
C HIS A 625 -6.35 13.65 20.55
N LYS A 626 -5.09 13.72 20.19
CA LYS A 626 -4.52 14.64 19.18
C LYS A 626 -5.40 14.82 17.94
N GLN A 627 -5.94 13.74 17.39
CA GLN A 627 -6.69 13.81 16.15
C GLN A 627 -8.09 14.36 16.33
N ARG A 628 -8.74 14.04 17.46
CA ARG A 628 -10.06 14.57 17.79
C ARG A 628 -9.95 16.08 18.02
N GLU A 629 -8.95 16.51 18.80
CA GLU A 629 -8.75 17.91 19.12
C GLU A 629 -8.30 18.71 17.88
N MET A 630 -7.36 18.19 17.08
CA MET A 630 -6.99 18.82 15.80
C MET A 630 -8.16 18.89 14.82
N GLY A 631 -9.00 17.86 14.74
CA GLY A 631 -10.22 17.85 13.94
C GLY A 631 -11.22 18.91 14.41
N SER A 632 -11.40 19.03 15.74
CA SER A 632 -12.28 20.03 16.36
C SER A 632 -11.84 21.45 16.04
N VAL A 633 -10.54 21.77 16.23
CA VAL A 633 -10.00 23.11 15.96
C VAL A 633 -9.98 23.43 14.48
N SER A 634 -9.62 22.48 13.60
CA SER A 634 -9.65 22.68 12.14
C SER A 634 -11.06 22.95 11.62
N ASN A 635 -12.08 22.26 12.18
CA ASN A 635 -13.47 22.53 11.87
C ASN A 635 -13.88 23.93 12.37
N LEU A 636 -13.46 24.32 13.57
CA LEU A 636 -13.73 25.66 14.11
C LEU A 636 -13.14 26.74 13.20
N ILE A 637 -11.85 26.66 12.84
CA ILE A 637 -11.20 27.63 11.93
C ILE A 637 -11.93 27.70 10.57
N THR A 638 -12.39 26.56 10.07
CA THR A 638 -13.15 26.51 8.82
C THR A 638 -14.51 27.20 8.95
N ASP A 639 -15.25 26.89 10.01
CA ASP A 639 -16.57 27.50 10.29
C ASP A 639 -16.45 29.01 10.51
N MET A 640 -15.44 29.45 11.26
CA MET A 640 -15.11 30.85 11.50
C MET A 640 -14.82 31.59 10.19
N THR A 641 -13.95 31.04 9.36
CA THR A 641 -13.58 31.68 8.07
C THR A 641 -14.78 31.81 7.14
N ILE A 642 -15.63 30.78 7.03
CA ILE A 642 -16.81 30.79 6.15
C ILE A 642 -17.88 31.76 6.66
N LYS A 643 -18.00 31.87 7.98
CA LYS A 643 -18.97 32.80 8.62
C LYS A 643 -18.44 34.22 8.83
N GLY A 644 -17.24 34.52 8.32
CA GLY A 644 -16.70 35.88 8.30
C GLY A 644 -16.11 36.37 9.62
N ALA A 645 -15.48 35.49 10.38
CA ALA A 645 -14.73 35.84 11.60
C ALA A 645 -13.61 36.85 11.28
N THR A 646 -13.30 37.68 12.25
CA THR A 646 -12.19 38.62 12.19
C THR A 646 -10.83 37.94 12.24
N ASP A 647 -9.79 38.59 11.76
CA ASP A 647 -8.41 38.06 11.80
C ASP A 647 -7.96 37.80 13.24
N ALA A 648 -8.34 38.66 14.21
CA ALA A 648 -8.00 38.47 15.61
C ALA A 648 -8.67 37.22 16.23
N GLU A 649 -9.90 36.91 15.85
CA GLU A 649 -10.58 35.70 16.29
C GLU A 649 -9.93 34.45 15.66
N ILE A 650 -9.64 34.49 14.35
CA ILE A 650 -8.96 33.38 13.65
C ILE A 650 -7.59 33.13 14.27
N GLU A 651 -6.84 34.20 14.61
CA GLU A 651 -5.53 34.08 15.25
C GLU A 651 -5.59 33.31 16.57
N ARG A 652 -6.59 33.58 17.42
CA ARG A 652 -6.82 32.83 18.66
C ARG A 652 -7.00 31.33 18.41
N ALA A 653 -7.82 30.96 17.43
CA ALA A 653 -8.04 29.56 17.08
C ALA A 653 -6.78 28.91 16.48
N VAL A 654 -5.98 29.64 15.68
CA VAL A 654 -4.73 29.13 15.10
C VAL A 654 -3.66 28.94 16.16
N LYS A 655 -3.49 29.89 17.11
CA LYS A 655 -2.60 29.72 18.28
C LYS A 655 -2.91 28.44 19.04
N HIS A 656 -4.19 28.22 19.34
CA HIS A 656 -4.60 26.98 19.99
C HIS A 656 -4.30 25.73 19.14
N SER A 657 -4.48 25.79 17.81
CA SER A 657 -4.15 24.66 16.93
C SER A 657 -2.66 24.31 16.94
N MET A 658 -1.77 25.30 17.04
CA MET A 658 -0.32 25.12 17.16
C MET A 658 0.04 24.38 18.48
N VAL A 659 -0.63 24.68 19.57
CA VAL A 659 -0.43 23.97 20.84
C VAL A 659 -0.97 22.54 20.74
N VAL A 660 -2.17 22.35 20.17
CA VAL A 660 -2.81 21.03 20.04
C VAL A 660 -1.97 20.06 19.17
N ILE A 661 -1.39 20.55 18.05
CA ILE A 661 -0.62 19.68 17.15
C ILE A 661 0.64 19.12 17.82
N ASP A 662 1.24 19.90 18.73
CA ASP A 662 2.48 19.55 19.41
C ASP A 662 2.31 19.14 20.88
N ALA A 663 1.08 19.17 21.41
CA ALA A 663 0.80 18.89 22.82
C ALA A 663 1.38 17.56 23.31
N GLU A 664 1.21 16.48 22.56
CA GLU A 664 1.72 15.14 22.90
C GLU A 664 3.24 15.04 22.76
N LYS A 665 3.81 15.76 21.79
CA LYS A 665 5.25 15.72 21.47
C LYS A 665 6.08 16.54 22.44
N HIS A 666 5.58 17.72 22.82
CA HIS A 666 6.30 18.70 23.67
C HIS A 666 5.68 18.84 25.06
N HIS A 667 4.80 17.95 25.47
CA HIS A 667 4.18 17.92 26.79
C HIS A 667 3.51 19.27 27.15
N LEU A 668 2.56 19.74 26.29
CA LEU A 668 1.94 21.05 26.43
C LEU A 668 0.54 20.99 27.04
N ASP A 669 0.20 21.95 27.91
CA ASP A 669 -1.14 22.14 28.46
C ASP A 669 -2.11 22.74 27.43
N TRP A 670 -2.66 21.90 26.59
CA TRP A 670 -3.65 22.28 25.61
C TRP A 670 -4.95 22.82 26.21
N LYS A 671 -5.32 22.40 27.43
CA LYS A 671 -6.49 22.91 28.16
C LYS A 671 -6.30 24.35 28.63
N GLN A 672 -5.11 24.71 29.07
CA GLN A 672 -4.81 26.12 29.38
C GLN A 672 -4.86 26.95 28.10
N SER A 673 -4.28 26.47 27.02
CA SER A 673 -4.37 27.12 25.71
C SER A 673 -5.82 27.27 25.21
N GLU A 674 -6.70 26.30 25.44
CA GLU A 674 -8.14 26.39 25.14
C GLU A 674 -8.79 27.55 25.87
N ARG A 675 -8.47 27.74 27.17
CA ARG A 675 -8.99 28.83 28.01
C ARG A 675 -8.45 30.18 27.58
N ASP A 676 -7.13 30.32 27.46
CA ASP A 676 -6.46 31.59 27.16
C ASP A 676 -6.83 32.14 25.79
N ASN A 677 -7.06 31.26 24.81
CA ASN A 677 -7.50 31.62 23.48
C ASN A 677 -9.04 31.71 23.36
N GLY A 678 -9.81 31.52 24.46
CA GLY A 678 -11.26 31.65 24.50
C GLY A 678 -11.98 30.75 23.49
N ILE A 679 -11.53 29.51 23.33
CA ILE A 679 -12.06 28.60 22.29
C ILE A 679 -13.54 28.27 22.53
N ALA A 680 -13.97 28.18 23.81
CA ALA A 680 -15.37 27.98 24.15
C ALA A 680 -16.27 29.14 23.68
N GLU A 681 -15.79 30.37 23.77
CA GLU A 681 -16.47 31.56 23.24
C GLU A 681 -16.58 31.53 21.71
N LEU A 682 -15.47 31.25 21.02
CA LEU A 682 -15.44 31.12 19.56
C LEU A 682 -16.37 30.01 19.06
N LYS A 683 -16.42 28.86 19.75
CA LYS A 683 -17.39 27.79 19.45
C LYS A 683 -18.83 28.27 19.65
N THR A 684 -19.09 29.06 20.67
CA THR A 684 -20.45 29.63 20.92
C THR A 684 -20.87 30.53 19.78
N LEU A 685 -19.97 31.42 19.33
CA LEU A 685 -20.26 32.35 18.25
C LEU A 685 -20.42 31.65 16.89
N TYR A 686 -19.56 30.74 16.56
CA TYR A 686 -19.46 30.16 15.22
C TYR A 686 -20.05 28.76 15.06
N GLN A 687 -20.18 28.00 16.15
CA GLN A 687 -20.71 26.62 16.14
C GLN A 687 -22.01 26.44 16.94
N GLY A 688 -22.49 27.53 17.62
CA GLY A 688 -23.75 27.54 18.33
C GLY A 688 -23.71 26.97 19.74
N GLY A 689 -22.51 26.88 20.35
CA GLY A 689 -22.32 26.51 21.75
C GLY A 689 -20.94 25.95 22.06
N PRO A 690 -20.48 26.04 23.32
CA PRO A 690 -19.10 25.72 23.71
C PRO A 690 -18.76 24.22 23.53
N LYS A 691 -19.77 23.35 23.54
CA LYS A 691 -19.65 21.90 23.34
C LYS A 691 -20.15 21.43 21.96
N ARG A 692 -20.55 22.36 21.11
CA ARG A 692 -20.98 22.06 19.76
C ARG A 692 -19.78 21.91 18.84
N GLY A 693 -19.95 21.11 17.79
CA GLY A 693 -18.95 20.83 16.76
C GLY A 693 -19.26 21.53 15.43
N ALA A 694 -18.80 20.92 14.34
CA ALA A 694 -18.95 21.39 12.97
C ALA A 694 -20.32 21.98 12.65
N SER A 695 -20.36 23.19 12.07
CA SER A 695 -21.57 23.96 11.85
C SER A 695 -21.84 24.39 10.42
N THR A 696 -20.84 24.34 9.53
CA THR A 696 -20.98 24.59 8.09
C THR A 696 -21.00 23.29 7.30
N LEU A 697 -21.52 23.32 6.07
CA LEU A 697 -21.54 22.15 5.19
C LEU A 697 -20.15 21.54 5.01
N ILE A 698 -19.11 22.35 4.88
CA ILE A 698 -17.75 21.90 4.64
C ILE A 698 -17.20 21.11 5.84
N SER A 699 -17.42 21.59 7.03
CA SER A 699 -17.00 20.93 8.27
C SER A 699 -17.91 19.74 8.65
N ARG A 700 -19.21 19.80 8.30
CA ARG A 700 -20.19 18.73 8.56
C ARG A 700 -20.11 17.58 7.58
N ALA A 701 -19.69 17.79 6.35
CA ALA A 701 -19.75 16.77 5.29
C ALA A 701 -19.08 15.44 5.70
N SER A 702 -17.92 15.52 6.35
CA SER A 702 -17.17 14.36 6.87
C SER A 702 -17.48 14.02 8.32
N SER A 703 -18.37 14.75 8.99
CA SER A 703 -18.78 14.45 10.36
C SER A 703 -19.50 13.10 10.41
N GLU A 704 -19.35 12.45 11.55
CA GLU A 704 -19.80 11.08 11.76
C GLU A 704 -21.33 10.97 11.84
N GLU A 705 -21.84 9.87 11.31
CA GLU A 705 -23.22 9.44 11.42
C GLU A 705 -23.22 7.93 11.72
N ASP A 706 -24.10 7.48 12.61
CA ASP A 706 -24.13 6.14 13.16
C ASP A 706 -25.41 5.38 12.81
N PRO A 707 -25.69 5.08 11.53
CA PRO A 707 -26.85 4.28 11.21
C PRO A 707 -26.74 2.86 11.76
N LYS A 708 -27.88 2.20 12.02
CA LYS A 708 -27.94 0.80 12.42
C LYS A 708 -27.11 -0.08 11.48
N ALA A 709 -26.56 -1.16 12.03
CA ALA A 709 -25.79 -2.11 11.23
C ALA A 709 -26.63 -2.68 10.08
N ARG A 710 -26.21 -2.40 8.86
CA ARG A 710 -26.92 -2.71 7.63
C ARG A 710 -26.00 -3.34 6.59
N ARG A 711 -26.55 -4.05 5.64
CA ARG A 711 -25.85 -4.60 4.48
C ARG A 711 -26.45 -4.10 3.18
N LEU A 712 -25.62 -3.94 2.16
CA LEU A 712 -26.09 -3.58 0.82
C LEU A 712 -26.79 -4.78 0.18
N ILE A 713 -28.02 -4.61 -0.31
CA ILE A 713 -28.70 -5.62 -1.11
C ILE A 713 -28.42 -5.34 -2.58
N THR A 714 -27.89 -6.33 -3.27
CA THR A 714 -27.59 -6.27 -4.73
C THR A 714 -28.49 -7.20 -5.54
N ASN A 715 -29.18 -8.14 -4.90
CA ASN A 715 -30.05 -9.08 -5.57
C ASN A 715 -31.52 -8.59 -5.57
N PRO A 716 -32.09 -8.20 -6.73
CA PRO A 716 -33.46 -7.68 -6.81
C PRO A 716 -34.53 -8.63 -6.31
N LYS A 717 -34.29 -9.97 -6.32
CA LYS A 717 -35.23 -10.97 -5.82
C LYS A 717 -35.46 -10.90 -4.29
N ARG A 718 -34.56 -10.25 -3.56
CA ARG A 718 -34.60 -10.07 -2.10
C ARG A 718 -35.18 -8.71 -1.69
N MET A 719 -35.57 -7.89 -2.65
CA MET A 719 -36.05 -6.52 -2.44
C MET A 719 -37.59 -6.48 -2.45
N THR A 720 -38.15 -5.57 -1.66
CA THR A 720 -39.57 -5.20 -1.78
C THR A 720 -39.84 -4.54 -3.13
N PRO A 721 -41.09 -4.42 -3.59
CA PRO A 721 -41.39 -3.70 -4.85
C PRO A 721 -40.85 -2.27 -4.88
N GLU A 722 -41.00 -1.51 -3.79
CA GLU A 722 -40.52 -0.13 -3.63
C GLU A 722 -38.98 -0.07 -3.62
N GLN A 723 -38.32 -0.99 -2.90
CA GLN A 723 -36.86 -1.10 -2.89
C GLN A 723 -36.32 -1.43 -4.28
N ARG A 724 -37.01 -2.31 -5.02
CA ARG A 724 -36.64 -2.70 -6.38
C ARG A 724 -36.75 -1.55 -7.36
N GLU A 725 -37.80 -0.72 -7.26
CA GLU A 725 -37.93 0.49 -8.06
C GLU A 725 -36.77 1.46 -7.82
N ARG A 726 -36.44 1.72 -6.55
CA ARG A 726 -35.29 2.55 -6.17
C ARG A 726 -33.96 1.99 -6.63
N TYR A 727 -33.79 0.67 -6.52
CA TYR A 727 -32.59 -0.03 -7.03
C TYR A 727 -32.39 0.19 -8.53
N TYR A 728 -33.45 0.04 -9.33
CA TYR A 728 -33.35 0.28 -10.78
C TYR A 728 -33.16 1.77 -11.15
N LYS A 729 -33.40 2.68 -10.23
CA LYS A 729 -32.99 4.09 -10.35
C LYS A 729 -31.52 4.33 -10.01
N GLY A 730 -30.80 3.34 -9.48
CA GLY A 730 -29.40 3.41 -9.11
C GLY A 730 -29.13 3.74 -7.64
N GLU A 731 -30.17 3.75 -6.80
CA GLU A 731 -30.03 3.99 -5.36
C GLU A 731 -29.40 2.78 -4.66
N LYS A 732 -28.63 3.03 -3.59
CA LYS A 732 -28.13 1.98 -2.71
C LYS A 732 -29.26 1.51 -1.79
N ILE A 733 -29.60 0.22 -1.85
CA ILE A 733 -30.63 -0.39 -1.01
C ILE A 733 -29.98 -1.09 0.17
N TRP A 734 -30.37 -0.69 1.35
CA TRP A 734 -29.84 -1.21 2.60
C TRP A 734 -30.87 -2.04 3.35
N GLU A 735 -30.41 -3.11 3.98
CA GLU A 735 -31.20 -3.98 4.87
C GLU A 735 -30.55 -3.95 6.26
N ASP A 736 -31.33 -3.66 7.27
CA ASP A 736 -30.84 -3.75 8.65
C ASP A 736 -30.52 -5.19 9.01
N THR A 737 -29.38 -5.38 9.65
CA THR A 737 -28.91 -6.74 9.99
C THR A 737 -29.49 -7.24 11.31
N GLY A 738 -30.13 -6.38 12.12
CA GLY A 738 -30.62 -6.71 13.47
C GLY A 738 -29.51 -7.17 14.43
N ARG A 739 -28.24 -6.90 14.12
CA ARG A 739 -27.12 -7.35 14.95
C ARG A 739 -27.04 -6.54 16.23
N THR A 740 -26.96 -7.24 17.36
CA THR A 740 -26.69 -6.67 18.67
C THR A 740 -25.34 -7.12 19.19
N TYR A 741 -24.80 -6.42 20.17
CA TYR A 741 -23.63 -6.84 20.93
C TYR A 741 -23.80 -6.42 22.40
N THR A 742 -23.24 -7.18 23.31
CA THR A 742 -23.19 -6.81 24.74
C THR A 742 -22.08 -5.82 24.97
N ASN A 743 -22.42 -4.63 25.46
CA ASN A 743 -21.44 -3.61 25.79
C ASN A 743 -20.69 -3.93 27.12
N LYS A 744 -19.73 -3.11 27.51
CA LYS A 744 -18.91 -3.30 28.71
C LYS A 744 -19.73 -3.31 30.02
N ASN A 745 -20.90 -2.72 29.97
CA ASN A 745 -21.83 -2.65 31.13
C ASN A 745 -22.85 -3.81 31.15
N GLY A 746 -22.64 -4.85 30.34
CA GLY A 746 -23.53 -6.01 30.26
C GLY A 746 -24.85 -5.75 29.53
N LYS A 747 -25.06 -4.55 28.96
CA LYS A 747 -26.27 -4.19 28.24
C LYS A 747 -26.17 -4.58 26.77
N GLU A 748 -27.22 -5.23 26.24
CA GLU A 748 -27.34 -5.49 24.82
C GLU A 748 -27.64 -4.19 24.06
N VAL A 749 -26.84 -3.89 23.06
CA VAL A 749 -26.89 -2.66 22.25
C VAL A 749 -26.91 -3.03 20.78
N GLU A 750 -27.70 -2.32 19.97
CA GLU A 750 -27.67 -2.48 18.51
C GLU A 750 -26.30 -2.14 17.93
N SER A 751 -25.83 -2.97 17.02
CA SER A 751 -24.60 -2.68 16.28
C SER A 751 -24.84 -1.53 15.28
N ILE A 752 -23.90 -0.62 15.20
CA ILE A 752 -23.94 0.52 14.27
C ILE A 752 -22.89 0.39 13.17
N VAL A 753 -23.12 1.01 12.03
CA VAL A 753 -22.16 1.16 10.93
C VAL A 753 -21.75 2.62 10.90
N LYS A 754 -20.44 2.88 10.83
CA LYS A 754 -19.93 4.23 10.72
C LYS A 754 -20.07 4.76 9.31
N SER A 755 -20.67 5.93 9.20
CA SER A 755 -20.89 6.66 7.97
C SER A 755 -20.57 8.14 8.18
N THR A 756 -20.86 9.00 7.23
CA THR A 756 -20.70 10.43 7.34
C THR A 756 -22.05 11.12 7.03
N LYS A 757 -22.26 12.30 7.57
CA LYS A 757 -23.49 13.06 7.33
C LYS A 757 -23.74 13.28 5.84
N MET A 758 -22.69 13.59 5.06
CA MET A 758 -22.82 13.74 3.62
C MET A 758 -23.16 12.43 2.90
N ALA A 759 -22.66 11.29 3.37
CA ALA A 759 -22.99 9.99 2.79
C ALA A 759 -24.45 9.57 3.06
N GLU A 760 -25.01 9.98 4.21
CA GLU A 760 -26.36 9.61 4.63
C GLU A 760 -27.44 10.56 4.13
N THR A 761 -27.13 11.83 3.90
CA THR A 761 -28.13 12.76 3.38
C THR A 761 -28.37 12.58 1.89
N ASN A 762 -29.62 12.69 1.45
CA ASN A 762 -29.97 12.75 0.04
C ASN A 762 -29.83 14.17 -0.54
N ASP A 763 -29.85 15.18 0.31
CA ASP A 763 -29.71 16.59 -0.07
C ASP A 763 -28.65 17.28 0.80
N ALA A 764 -27.55 17.70 0.17
CA ALA A 764 -26.46 18.37 0.82
C ALA A 764 -26.86 19.74 1.43
N PHE A 765 -27.93 20.36 0.96
CA PHE A 765 -28.42 21.64 1.54
C PHE A 765 -28.82 21.49 3.01
N THR A 766 -29.24 20.31 3.45
CA THR A 766 -29.59 20.03 4.85
C THR A 766 -28.40 20.24 5.82
N LEU A 767 -27.18 20.22 5.31
CA LEU A 767 -25.97 20.43 6.08
C LEU A 767 -25.47 21.87 6.07
N SER A 768 -26.04 22.74 5.21
CA SER A 768 -25.61 24.13 5.02
C SER A 768 -26.11 25.06 6.14
N SER A 769 -25.32 26.05 6.48
CA SER A 769 -25.73 27.20 7.31
C SER A 769 -26.21 28.38 6.49
N GLY A 770 -26.24 28.29 5.16
CA GLY A 770 -26.83 29.28 4.27
C GLY A 770 -25.86 30.27 3.62
N THR A 771 -24.56 30.09 3.74
CA THR A 771 -23.59 30.99 3.07
C THR A 771 -23.49 30.72 1.56
N ILE A 772 -22.98 31.68 0.81
CA ILE A 772 -22.78 31.55 -0.64
C ILE A 772 -21.84 30.40 -0.97
N GLN A 773 -20.74 30.26 -0.22
CA GLN A 773 -19.77 29.18 -0.40
C GLN A 773 -20.44 27.81 -0.23
N GLU A 774 -21.22 27.65 0.83
CA GLU A 774 -21.93 26.41 1.12
C GLU A 774 -22.97 26.06 0.07
N THR A 775 -23.68 27.09 -0.48
CA THR A 775 -24.62 26.88 -1.58
C THR A 775 -23.93 26.31 -2.82
N ILE A 776 -22.73 26.81 -3.16
CA ILE A 776 -21.94 26.31 -4.29
C ILE A 776 -21.52 24.84 -4.04
N TYR A 777 -21.05 24.51 -2.82
CA TYR A 777 -20.66 23.16 -2.43
C TYR A 777 -21.83 22.18 -2.36
N ALA A 778 -23.01 22.61 -1.86
CA ALA A 778 -24.21 21.77 -1.81
C ALA A 778 -24.67 21.38 -3.22
N ASN A 779 -24.72 22.34 -4.16
CA ASN A 779 -25.04 22.07 -5.56
C ASN A 779 -24.06 21.06 -6.19
N TYR A 780 -22.77 21.23 -5.93
CA TYR A 780 -21.73 20.32 -6.41
C TYR A 780 -21.91 18.90 -5.86
N ALA A 781 -22.09 18.75 -4.54
CA ALA A 781 -22.28 17.46 -3.90
C ALA A 781 -23.53 16.73 -4.43
N ASN A 782 -24.66 17.45 -4.56
CA ASN A 782 -25.91 16.88 -5.08
C ASN A 782 -25.76 16.43 -6.55
N LYS A 783 -25.04 17.19 -7.39
CA LYS A 783 -24.74 16.77 -8.77
C LYS A 783 -23.90 15.50 -8.83
N LEU A 784 -22.89 15.35 -7.96
CA LEU A 784 -22.07 14.14 -7.88
C LEU A 784 -22.88 12.91 -7.42
N LYS A 785 -23.77 13.06 -6.43
CA LYS A 785 -24.65 11.98 -5.98
C LYS A 785 -25.57 11.47 -7.10
N ARG A 786 -26.19 12.39 -7.86
CA ARG A 786 -27.01 12.00 -9.02
C ARG A 786 -26.19 11.27 -10.09
N LEU A 787 -24.96 11.75 -10.34
CA LEU A 787 -24.06 11.10 -11.30
C LEU A 787 -23.64 9.68 -10.85
N ALA A 788 -23.44 9.48 -9.54
CA ALA A 788 -23.20 8.16 -8.97
C ALA A 788 -24.41 7.21 -9.13
N GLU A 789 -25.64 7.72 -8.99
CA GLU A 789 -26.87 6.96 -9.22
C GLU A 789 -27.01 6.56 -10.70
N GLU A 790 -26.75 7.46 -11.64
CA GLU A 790 -26.73 7.17 -13.07
C GLU A 790 -25.69 6.10 -13.43
N ALA A 791 -24.52 6.14 -12.80
CA ALA A 791 -23.47 5.15 -12.98
C ALA A 791 -23.90 3.76 -12.48
N ARG A 792 -24.46 3.66 -11.29
CA ARG A 792 -25.01 2.39 -10.74
C ARG A 792 -26.14 1.85 -11.59
N LYS A 793 -27.02 2.71 -12.08
CA LYS A 793 -28.09 2.34 -13.05
C LYS A 793 -27.48 1.72 -14.30
N THR A 794 -26.42 2.32 -14.85
CA THR A 794 -25.71 1.79 -16.02
C THR A 794 -25.15 0.39 -15.77
N VAL A 795 -24.55 0.15 -14.58
CA VAL A 795 -24.06 -1.20 -14.20
C VAL A 795 -25.18 -2.24 -14.18
N ILE A 796 -26.33 -1.89 -13.60
CA ILE A 796 -27.49 -2.80 -13.48
C ILE A 796 -27.98 -3.25 -14.85
N PHE A 797 -27.95 -2.37 -15.84
CA PHE A 797 -28.44 -2.65 -17.20
C PHE A 797 -27.35 -3.10 -18.18
N THR A 798 -26.09 -3.23 -17.75
CA THR A 798 -25.01 -3.75 -18.60
C THR A 798 -25.07 -5.27 -18.69
N GLU A 799 -25.03 -5.83 -19.91
CA GLU A 799 -25.06 -7.28 -20.12
C GLU A 799 -23.87 -8.01 -19.49
N PRO A 800 -24.07 -9.24 -18.97
CA PRO A 800 -22.99 -10.02 -18.40
C PRO A 800 -21.95 -10.42 -19.45
N PHE A 801 -20.68 -10.41 -19.04
CA PHE A 801 -19.55 -10.92 -19.83
C PHE A 801 -19.59 -12.45 -19.92
N LYS A 802 -19.52 -13.02 -21.14
CA LYS A 802 -19.56 -14.48 -21.37
C LYS A 802 -18.20 -14.96 -21.89
N TYR A 803 -17.62 -15.97 -21.23
CA TYR A 803 -16.34 -16.59 -21.59
C TYR A 803 -16.46 -17.48 -22.83
N SER A 804 -15.40 -17.54 -23.68
CA SER A 804 -15.32 -18.36 -24.89
C SER A 804 -14.11 -19.31 -24.85
N PRO A 805 -14.31 -20.64 -24.64
CA PRO A 805 -13.21 -21.60 -24.65
C PRO A 805 -12.45 -21.68 -25.99
N SER A 806 -13.14 -21.51 -27.12
CA SER A 806 -12.51 -21.49 -28.44
C SER A 806 -11.58 -20.29 -28.65
N ALA A 807 -11.97 -19.13 -28.11
CA ALA A 807 -11.09 -17.95 -28.12
C ALA A 807 -9.85 -18.16 -27.24
N LYS A 808 -9.95 -18.85 -26.09
CA LYS A 808 -8.78 -19.20 -25.25
C LYS A 808 -7.75 -20.02 -26.04
N GLN A 809 -8.18 -20.94 -26.88
CA GLN A 809 -7.24 -21.72 -27.71
C GLN A 809 -6.58 -20.86 -28.79
N ALA A 810 -7.34 -19.98 -29.43
CA ALA A 810 -6.83 -19.09 -30.48
C ALA A 810 -5.82 -18.05 -29.93
N TYR A 811 -5.99 -17.62 -28.69
CA TYR A 811 -5.14 -16.62 -28.02
C TYR A 811 -4.32 -17.22 -26.87
N ALA A 812 -3.84 -18.46 -27.03
CA ALA A 812 -3.17 -19.20 -25.95
C ALA A 812 -1.91 -18.49 -25.40
N GLU A 813 -1.14 -17.84 -26.29
CA GLU A 813 0.09 -17.12 -25.90
C GLU A 813 -0.24 -15.85 -25.10
N GLU A 814 -1.25 -15.10 -25.52
CA GLU A 814 -1.69 -13.88 -24.85
C GLU A 814 -2.32 -14.18 -23.49
N VAL A 815 -3.11 -15.24 -23.40
CA VAL A 815 -3.69 -15.73 -22.12
C VAL A 815 -2.58 -16.19 -21.18
N LYS A 816 -1.56 -16.87 -21.68
CA LYS A 816 -0.38 -17.26 -20.89
C LYS A 816 0.36 -16.03 -20.36
N SER A 817 0.64 -15.05 -21.24
CA SER A 817 1.31 -13.80 -20.83
C SER A 817 0.51 -13.03 -19.77
N LEU A 818 -0.82 -12.91 -19.93
CA LEU A 818 -1.70 -12.28 -18.94
C LEU A 818 -1.67 -13.00 -17.58
N ASN A 819 -1.65 -14.35 -17.59
CA ASN A 819 -1.55 -15.13 -16.36
C ASN A 819 -0.18 -14.97 -15.69
N GLU A 820 0.92 -14.88 -16.44
CA GLU A 820 2.25 -14.61 -15.92
C GLU A 820 2.32 -13.22 -15.26
N LYS A 821 1.77 -12.19 -15.91
CA LYS A 821 1.67 -10.84 -15.35
C LYS A 821 0.79 -10.80 -14.09
N LEU A 822 -0.33 -11.53 -14.11
CA LEU A 822 -1.19 -11.67 -12.93
C LEU A 822 -0.47 -12.40 -11.79
N TYR A 823 0.31 -13.42 -12.13
CA TYR A 823 1.15 -14.13 -11.17
C TYR A 823 2.12 -13.18 -10.46
N GLU A 824 2.83 -12.34 -11.21
CA GLU A 824 3.75 -11.34 -10.65
C GLU A 824 3.03 -10.31 -9.76
N ALA A 825 1.88 -9.80 -10.23
CA ALA A 825 1.08 -8.85 -9.45
C ALA A 825 0.53 -9.44 -8.14
N GLU A 826 0.32 -10.75 -8.08
CA GLU A 826 -0.19 -11.45 -6.89
C GLU A 826 0.88 -11.91 -5.90
N LYS A 827 2.18 -11.72 -6.17
CA LYS A 827 3.27 -11.93 -5.20
C LYS A 827 3.06 -11.17 -3.89
N ASN A 828 2.23 -10.14 -3.93
CA ASN A 828 1.89 -9.31 -2.78
C ASN A 828 1.00 -10.01 -1.71
N ARG A 829 0.38 -11.14 -2.01
CA ARG A 829 -0.57 -11.79 -1.08
C ARG A 829 0.00 -12.11 0.31
N PRO A 830 1.19 -12.71 0.46
CA PRO A 830 1.76 -12.98 1.78
C PRO A 830 2.09 -11.68 2.54
N LEU A 831 2.52 -10.65 1.83
CA LEU A 831 2.78 -9.33 2.41
C LEU A 831 1.50 -8.71 2.94
N GLU A 832 0.41 -8.76 2.17
CA GLU A 832 -0.90 -8.28 2.60
C GLU A 832 -1.40 -9.04 3.84
N ARG A 833 -1.22 -10.39 3.91
CA ARG A 833 -1.57 -11.16 5.11
C ARG A 833 -0.78 -10.68 6.33
N LYS A 834 0.53 -10.49 6.19
CA LYS A 834 1.38 -9.98 7.28
C LYS A 834 0.97 -8.55 7.67
N ALA A 835 0.69 -7.68 6.70
CA ALA A 835 0.20 -6.33 6.97
C ALA A 835 -1.14 -6.35 7.73
N GLN A 836 -2.08 -7.22 7.37
CA GLN A 836 -3.34 -7.40 8.09
C GLN A 836 -3.14 -7.87 9.54
N LEU A 837 -2.23 -8.80 9.78
CA LEU A 837 -1.92 -9.27 11.14
C LEU A 837 -1.28 -8.18 11.98
N LEU A 838 -0.33 -7.44 11.41
CA LEU A 838 0.34 -6.33 12.06
C LEU A 838 -0.64 -5.20 12.40
N ALA A 839 -1.49 -4.82 11.46
CA ALA A 839 -2.54 -3.82 11.67
C ALA A 839 -3.53 -4.26 12.77
N ASN A 840 -3.93 -5.53 12.77
CA ASN A 840 -4.80 -6.08 13.82
C ASN A 840 -4.14 -6.02 15.21
N LYS A 841 -2.85 -6.34 15.31
CA LYS A 841 -2.09 -6.24 16.55
C LYS A 841 -2.07 -4.80 17.07
N TRP A 842 -1.73 -3.84 16.20
CA TRP A 842 -1.67 -2.42 16.60
C TRP A 842 -3.04 -1.86 17.01
N VAL A 843 -4.10 -2.25 16.30
CA VAL A 843 -5.48 -1.88 16.66
C VAL A 843 -5.87 -2.48 18.00
N GLN A 844 -5.47 -3.72 18.27
CA GLN A 844 -5.77 -4.37 19.54
C GLN A 844 -5.01 -3.72 20.70
N ALA A 845 -3.71 -3.46 20.51
CA ALA A 845 -2.89 -2.78 21.51
C ALA A 845 -3.41 -1.36 21.83
N ALA A 846 -3.83 -0.62 20.80
CA ALA A 846 -4.42 0.70 21.01
C ALA A 846 -5.76 0.65 21.76
N LYS A 847 -6.59 -0.38 21.51
CA LYS A 847 -7.83 -0.60 22.26
C LYS A 847 -7.60 -0.98 23.74
N GLU A 848 -6.52 -1.70 24.01
CA GLU A 848 -6.13 -2.08 25.36
C GLU A 848 -5.56 -0.89 26.14
N ALA A 849 -4.80 -0.02 25.42
CA ALA A 849 -4.28 1.22 25.99
C ALA A 849 -5.37 2.27 26.25
N ASP A 850 -6.35 2.36 25.35
CA ASP A 850 -7.50 3.26 25.49
C ASP A 850 -8.83 2.50 25.33
N PRO A 851 -9.37 1.95 26.41
CA PRO A 851 -10.66 1.28 26.40
C PRO A 851 -11.86 2.18 26.11
N THR A 852 -11.68 3.50 26.11
CA THR A 852 -12.77 4.49 25.91
C THR A 852 -12.96 4.86 24.44
N MET A 853 -12.05 4.40 23.55
CA MET A 853 -12.19 4.61 22.10
C MET A 853 -13.56 4.21 21.60
N ASP A 854 -14.22 5.14 20.94
CA ASP A 854 -15.47 4.83 20.28
C ASP A 854 -15.25 4.01 19.00
N ALA A 855 -16.37 3.55 18.40
CA ALA A 855 -16.27 2.69 17.22
C ALA A 855 -15.68 3.40 16.01
N ASP A 856 -15.69 4.74 15.96
CA ASP A 856 -15.16 5.56 14.88
C ASP A 856 -13.66 5.80 15.00
N ASP A 857 -13.20 6.09 16.19
CA ASP A 857 -11.78 6.14 16.47
C ASP A 857 -11.15 4.80 16.10
N ILE A 858 -11.84 3.70 16.44
CA ILE A 858 -11.44 2.34 16.03
C ILE A 858 -11.46 2.18 14.50
N LYS A 859 -12.45 2.71 13.79
CA LYS A 859 -12.52 2.62 12.32
C LYS A 859 -11.42 3.45 11.65
N LYS A 860 -11.21 4.69 12.07
CA LYS A 860 -10.12 5.56 11.61
C LYS A 860 -8.76 4.95 11.95
N LEU A 861 -8.60 4.44 13.15
CA LEU A 861 -7.41 3.74 13.60
C LEU A 861 -7.13 2.52 12.71
N ARG A 862 -8.15 1.71 12.40
CA ARG A 862 -8.04 0.57 11.49
C ARG A 862 -7.59 0.98 10.10
N GLY A 863 -8.20 2.01 9.51
CA GLY A 863 -7.82 2.56 8.21
C GLY A 863 -6.36 3.04 8.17
N ARG A 864 -5.93 3.78 9.22
CA ARG A 864 -4.54 4.23 9.35
C ARG A 864 -3.58 3.07 9.55
N LYS A 865 -3.89 2.17 10.51
CA LYS A 865 -3.00 1.07 10.86
C LYS A 865 -2.82 0.06 9.72
N ILE A 866 -3.85 -0.18 8.90
CA ILE A 866 -3.65 -1.02 7.71
C ILE A 866 -2.84 -0.31 6.62
N THR A 867 -3.03 0.99 6.42
CA THR A 867 -2.21 1.76 5.48
C THR A 867 -0.74 1.81 5.94
N GLU A 868 -0.51 2.10 7.21
CA GLU A 868 0.81 2.08 7.83
C GLU A 868 1.45 0.68 7.77
N ALA A 869 0.69 -0.37 8.06
CA ALA A 869 1.18 -1.74 7.99
C ALA A 869 1.53 -2.17 6.56
N ARG A 870 0.69 -1.82 5.57
CA ARG A 870 0.98 -2.09 4.16
C ARG A 870 2.25 -1.39 3.70
N ALA A 871 2.40 -0.14 4.06
CA ALA A 871 3.59 0.63 3.73
C ALA A 871 4.83 0.05 4.43
N ARG A 872 4.71 -0.33 5.72
CA ARG A 872 5.79 -0.93 6.51
C ARG A 872 6.24 -2.29 5.98
N ILE A 873 5.29 -3.11 5.50
CA ILE A 873 5.56 -4.47 4.98
C ILE A 873 5.92 -4.43 3.48
N GLY A 874 5.74 -3.30 2.80
CA GLY A 874 5.92 -3.20 1.36
C GLY A 874 4.80 -3.91 0.57
N ALA A 875 3.59 -3.97 1.10
CA ALA A 875 2.43 -4.62 0.48
C ALA A 875 1.77 -3.74 -0.61
N GLY A 876 2.59 -3.10 -1.46
CA GLY A 876 2.11 -2.27 -2.58
C GLY A 876 1.58 -3.11 -3.75
N LYS A 877 0.53 -2.61 -4.43
CA LYS A 877 0.03 -3.26 -5.65
C LYS A 877 0.99 -3.02 -6.82
N GLN A 878 1.35 -4.09 -7.53
CA GLN A 878 2.02 -3.97 -8.82
C GLN A 878 0.98 -3.89 -9.95
N GLN A 879 1.15 -2.95 -10.87
CA GLN A 879 0.23 -2.78 -11.98
C GLN A 879 0.57 -3.72 -13.14
N ILE A 880 -0.48 -4.34 -13.72
CA ILE A 880 -0.37 -5.15 -14.93
C ILE A 880 -0.47 -4.22 -16.13
N ASP A 881 0.56 -4.21 -16.96
CA ASP A 881 0.55 -3.52 -18.25
C ASP A 881 0.02 -4.46 -19.34
N ILE A 882 -1.21 -4.18 -19.82
CA ILE A 882 -1.87 -4.96 -20.86
C ILE A 882 -1.40 -4.48 -22.24
N THR A 883 -0.93 -5.38 -23.07
CA THR A 883 -0.53 -5.07 -24.45
C THR A 883 -1.75 -5.05 -25.41
N PRO A 884 -1.63 -4.45 -26.61
CA PRO A 884 -2.72 -4.47 -27.61
C PRO A 884 -3.21 -5.87 -27.97
N LYS A 885 -2.30 -6.85 -28.13
CA LYS A 885 -2.66 -8.24 -28.44
C LYS A 885 -3.37 -8.94 -27.28
N GLU A 886 -2.88 -8.73 -26.06
CA GLU A 886 -3.56 -9.23 -24.86
C GLU A 886 -4.95 -8.61 -24.72
N TRP A 887 -5.10 -7.34 -25.07
CA TRP A 887 -6.42 -6.71 -25.11
C TRP A 887 -7.35 -7.34 -26.16
N GLU A 888 -6.83 -7.72 -27.34
CA GLU A 888 -7.60 -8.46 -28.33
C GLU A 888 -8.10 -9.81 -27.78
N ALA A 889 -7.26 -10.53 -27.03
CA ALA A 889 -7.66 -11.76 -26.35
C ALA A 889 -8.77 -11.52 -25.31
N ILE A 890 -8.70 -10.43 -24.54
CA ILE A 890 -9.77 -10.02 -23.62
C ILE A 890 -11.06 -9.70 -24.39
N GLN A 891 -10.99 -8.94 -25.48
CA GLN A 891 -12.15 -8.62 -26.32
C GLN A 891 -12.77 -9.86 -26.97
N ALA A 892 -11.94 -10.81 -27.38
CA ALA A 892 -12.39 -12.09 -27.91
C ALA A 892 -13.00 -13.02 -26.83
N ARG A 893 -13.00 -12.61 -25.56
CA ARG A 893 -13.52 -13.39 -24.40
C ARG A 893 -12.69 -14.63 -24.11
N ALA A 894 -11.38 -14.60 -24.41
CA ALA A 894 -10.45 -15.69 -24.19
C ALA A 894 -10.08 -15.90 -22.70
N VAL A 895 -10.41 -14.96 -21.84
CA VAL A 895 -10.11 -14.96 -20.41
C VAL A 895 -11.41 -15.11 -19.63
N SER A 896 -11.42 -15.96 -18.57
CA SER A 896 -12.60 -16.14 -17.74
C SER A 896 -12.96 -14.85 -16.98
N ASN A 897 -14.23 -14.68 -16.59
CA ASN A 897 -14.69 -13.48 -15.89
C ASN A 897 -13.95 -13.29 -14.55
N ASN A 898 -13.65 -14.36 -13.83
CA ASN A 898 -12.89 -14.34 -12.59
C ASN A 898 -11.45 -13.88 -12.82
N THR A 899 -10.76 -14.47 -13.79
CA THR A 899 -9.39 -14.10 -14.16
C THR A 899 -9.35 -12.66 -14.68
N LEU A 900 -10.31 -12.25 -15.51
CA LEU A 900 -10.42 -10.89 -16.00
C LEU A 900 -10.61 -9.87 -14.86
N ASN A 901 -11.49 -10.15 -13.91
CA ASN A 901 -11.67 -9.28 -12.74
C ASN A 901 -10.39 -9.15 -11.91
N ARG A 902 -9.62 -10.22 -11.75
CA ARG A 902 -8.32 -10.20 -11.05
C ARG A 902 -7.29 -9.39 -11.81
N ILE A 903 -7.22 -9.53 -13.13
CA ILE A 903 -6.37 -8.73 -14.02
C ILE A 903 -6.75 -7.25 -13.89
N LEU A 904 -8.03 -6.91 -14.04
CA LEU A 904 -8.52 -5.53 -13.94
C LEU A 904 -8.29 -4.90 -12.55
N ASN A 905 -8.31 -5.70 -11.48
CA ASN A 905 -7.98 -5.22 -10.13
C ASN A 905 -6.50 -4.85 -9.95
N ASN A 906 -5.62 -5.34 -10.81
CA ASN A 906 -4.18 -5.10 -10.76
C ASN A 906 -3.66 -4.38 -12.02
N ALA A 907 -4.50 -4.06 -13.00
CA ALA A 907 -4.13 -3.39 -14.24
C ALA A 907 -4.13 -1.85 -14.09
N ASP A 908 -3.42 -1.20 -15.02
CA ASP A 908 -3.55 0.22 -15.27
C ASP A 908 -4.91 0.49 -15.96
N MET A 909 -5.86 0.98 -15.17
CA MET A 909 -7.23 1.17 -15.65
C MET A 909 -7.35 2.30 -16.68
N ASP A 910 -6.44 3.27 -16.72
CA ASP A 910 -6.42 4.32 -17.73
C ASP A 910 -6.07 3.75 -19.11
N LYS A 911 -5.06 2.86 -19.17
CA LYS A 911 -4.73 2.12 -20.41
C LYS A 911 -5.83 1.16 -20.81
N VAL A 912 -6.42 0.44 -19.87
CA VAL A 912 -7.56 -0.46 -20.15
C VAL A 912 -8.73 0.32 -20.72
N LYS A 913 -9.02 1.51 -20.19
CA LYS A 913 -10.05 2.40 -20.72
C LYS A 913 -9.76 2.82 -22.16
N GLN A 914 -8.51 3.22 -22.46
CA GLN A 914 -8.11 3.57 -23.84
C GLN A 914 -8.33 2.42 -24.82
N TYR A 915 -7.98 1.19 -24.44
CA TYR A 915 -8.21 0.02 -25.28
C TYR A 915 -9.70 -0.30 -25.47
N ALA A 916 -10.52 -0.08 -24.46
CA ALA A 916 -11.95 -0.37 -24.49
C ALA A 916 -12.78 0.70 -25.22
N MET A 917 -12.19 1.83 -25.60
CA MET A 917 -12.86 2.90 -26.37
C MET A 917 -13.14 2.46 -27.82
N PRO A 918 -14.25 2.92 -28.42
CA PRO A 918 -14.56 2.66 -29.82
C PRO A 918 -13.46 3.16 -30.77
N ARG A 919 -13.21 2.42 -31.87
CA ARG A 919 -12.16 2.76 -32.84
C ARG A 919 -12.31 4.13 -33.50
N ASN A 920 -13.53 4.70 -33.51
CA ASN A 920 -13.82 6.01 -34.11
C ASN A 920 -13.42 7.20 -33.23
N GLU A 921 -13.08 7.00 -31.96
CA GLU A 921 -12.63 8.04 -31.03
C GLU A 921 -11.13 7.90 -30.72
N LYS A 922 -10.32 7.77 -31.74
CA LYS A 922 -8.90 7.34 -31.64
C LYS A 922 -7.95 8.31 -30.95
N LEU A 923 -8.23 9.59 -30.91
CA LEU A 923 -7.31 10.61 -30.38
C LEU A 923 -7.81 11.22 -29.08
N MET A 924 -9.03 11.75 -29.11
CA MET A 924 -9.69 12.35 -27.94
C MET A 924 -11.20 12.10 -28.04
N SER A 925 -11.88 11.95 -26.89
CA SER A 925 -13.34 11.89 -26.88
C SER A 925 -13.93 13.26 -27.28
N THR A 926 -15.13 13.25 -27.84
CA THR A 926 -15.87 14.48 -28.22
C THR A 926 -16.04 15.40 -27.02
N ALA A 927 -16.25 14.85 -25.83
CA ALA A 927 -16.34 15.59 -24.57
C ALA A 927 -15.02 16.33 -24.26
N LYS A 928 -13.88 15.65 -24.36
CA LYS A 928 -12.55 16.27 -24.16
C LYS A 928 -12.26 17.34 -25.22
N ILE A 929 -12.65 17.13 -26.49
CA ILE A 929 -12.51 18.12 -27.57
C ILE A 929 -13.33 19.38 -27.24
N ASN A 930 -14.60 19.23 -26.88
CA ASN A 930 -15.46 20.35 -26.53
C ASN A 930 -14.92 21.11 -25.32
N ARG A 931 -14.39 20.41 -24.37
CA ARG A 931 -13.75 20.98 -23.18
C ARG A 931 -12.46 21.71 -23.54
N ALA A 932 -11.60 21.13 -24.39
CA ALA A 932 -10.43 21.84 -24.91
C ALA A 932 -10.79 23.15 -25.57
N LYS A 933 -11.82 23.16 -26.44
CA LYS A 933 -12.33 24.37 -27.08
C LYS A 933 -12.85 25.39 -26.07
N ALA A 934 -13.52 24.97 -24.99
CA ALA A 934 -13.97 25.85 -23.92
C ALA A 934 -12.79 26.46 -23.16
N MET A 935 -11.77 25.68 -22.86
CA MET A 935 -10.54 26.14 -22.18
C MET A 935 -9.74 27.11 -23.05
N PHE A 936 -9.65 26.90 -24.36
CA PHE A 936 -9.07 27.88 -25.30
C PHE A 936 -9.81 29.19 -25.26
N ARG A 937 -11.16 29.18 -25.26
CA ARG A 937 -11.98 30.40 -25.14
C ARG A 937 -11.76 31.13 -23.81
N GLN A 938 -11.31 30.44 -22.78
CA GLN A 938 -10.91 31.01 -21.49
C GLN A 938 -9.46 31.52 -21.45
N GLY A 939 -8.75 31.50 -22.61
CA GLY A 939 -7.38 31.99 -22.74
C GLY A 939 -6.30 31.06 -22.21
N ARG A 940 -6.58 29.76 -22.02
CA ARG A 940 -5.58 28.77 -21.61
C ARG A 940 -4.66 28.41 -22.79
N THR A 941 -3.39 28.12 -22.50
CA THR A 941 -2.42 27.70 -23.49
C THR A 941 -2.64 26.24 -23.91
N THR A 942 -2.08 25.83 -25.05
CA THR A 942 -2.13 24.44 -25.52
C THR A 942 -1.54 23.47 -24.50
N GLU A 943 -0.44 23.85 -23.83
CA GLU A 943 0.23 23.06 -22.82
C GLU A 943 -0.65 22.87 -21.57
N GLU A 944 -1.26 23.97 -21.10
CA GLU A 944 -2.16 23.94 -19.95
C GLU A 944 -3.40 23.07 -20.20
N ILE A 945 -3.93 23.13 -21.41
CA ILE A 945 -5.10 22.32 -21.81
C ILE A 945 -4.70 20.84 -21.96
N ALA A 946 -3.56 20.57 -22.56
CA ALA A 946 -3.05 19.22 -22.71
C ALA A 946 -2.82 18.54 -21.34
N GLU A 947 -2.23 19.28 -20.41
CA GLU A 947 -2.03 18.82 -19.04
C GLU A 947 -3.36 18.63 -18.28
N ALA A 948 -4.27 19.57 -18.36
CA ALA A 948 -5.58 19.49 -17.71
C ALA A 948 -6.44 18.31 -18.21
N LEU A 949 -6.30 17.93 -19.48
CA LEU A 949 -7.01 16.82 -20.10
C LEU A 949 -6.23 15.50 -20.09
N ASN A 950 -5.03 15.51 -19.49
CA ASN A 950 -4.10 14.36 -19.45
C ASN A 950 -3.85 13.75 -20.84
N VAL A 951 -3.49 14.61 -21.81
CA VAL A 951 -3.13 14.23 -23.18
C VAL A 951 -1.83 14.92 -23.59
N SER A 952 -1.15 14.42 -24.62
CA SER A 952 0.01 15.14 -25.16
C SER A 952 -0.44 16.38 -25.96
N THR A 953 0.40 17.42 -26.02
CA THR A 953 0.15 18.60 -26.85
C THR A 953 -0.07 18.23 -28.31
N SER A 954 0.67 17.25 -28.85
CA SER A 954 0.50 16.71 -30.20
C SER A 954 -0.84 15.99 -30.39
N THR A 955 -1.34 15.26 -29.39
CA THR A 955 -2.65 14.62 -29.41
C THR A 955 -3.76 15.67 -29.42
N LEU A 956 -3.62 16.71 -28.59
CA LEU A 956 -4.56 17.82 -28.50
C LEU A 956 -4.65 18.58 -29.85
N GLN A 957 -3.52 18.92 -30.44
CA GLN A 957 -3.45 19.61 -31.73
C GLN A 957 -4.15 18.81 -32.82
N ARG A 958 -3.78 17.52 -32.99
CA ARG A 958 -4.40 16.62 -33.99
C ARG A 958 -5.90 16.41 -33.78
N ALA A 959 -6.39 16.49 -32.54
CA ALA A 959 -7.80 16.31 -32.25
C ALA A 959 -8.62 17.58 -32.47
N LEU A 960 -7.97 18.76 -32.55
CA LEU A 960 -8.59 20.06 -32.79
C LEU A 960 -8.53 20.48 -34.26
N GLU A 961 -7.58 19.92 -35.03
CA GLU A 961 -7.56 19.93 -36.51
C GLU A 961 -8.71 19.09 -37.04
#